data_d3ba8ee3c9ea6145d0bb351014cc09d3
#
_entry.id   d3ba8ee3c9ea6145d0bb351014cc09d3
#
_cell.length_a   1.000
_cell.length_b   1.000
_cell.length_c   1.000
_cell.angle_alpha   90.00
_cell.angle_beta   90.00
_cell.angle_gamma   90.00
#
_symmetry.space_group_name_H-M   'P 1'
#
loop_
_entity.id
_entity.type
_entity.pdbx_description
1 polymer ?
#
loop_
_entity_poly.entity_id
_entity_poly.type
_entity_poly.pdbx_seq_one_letter_code
_entity_poly.pdbx_strand_id
1 'polypeptide(L)'
;MARGCLALGLLAWIAPCLAMAEEGPWRWSNPQPHGNSIRAIAKGDDFSIEVGDNGSIHTSQNMVQWFPRASGVELTLRAAVFFKEQAIVAGDDGTLLYSESEEQFEPGVLDKPASGNFRALAASGQLIVAGGDDGMLYTSTDGRKWRRRTFKYSNHIHALIWTGNYFVAVGEGGLVATSTNGSSWTKRQSRTNRDLNALAYVNKRLWTVGDDGVVLLSYNEGVSWLAASAGTDKNLNAVTGTASEVIVAGENVVRKGVLDFFMYWVDLLDNDEGANPSPPPDWTYYCAIELDDKFLLGGRTGMLVDSVRDEEDDEYLYWFTGDDSVRNWLWDINRVGDLMVAVGDHATVLTSRDGASWNLEVAPESATESILLGVGGTTNLLVAVGNHGQLLTSHNSWTNVVTKNDLGQAVTNRVNTLGVVWEAVDPKPTVNDLQGVAALGETWVVTGGMGTVLTTSDGKKWNKHQAPTTGILTSVEAFKGRFVATGEDGVILTSPNGADWTGQTSGTAEWIYRVRAFDGQLVAVGQAGTLLTSTDGDTWARRESGTGQWLNDVTRVGDAWYVVGANGTVLTSPDLESWQAKGTITGLSFYGALANDGQLVAVGLEGIILRKQIVPRSSPILILWERAVAADGEITNNFGFRGFPGQRFSLDRSPDLKTWEPGPNLELLDGSGVLEYSNTTRAAREFYRAKLR
;
A
#
# COMPACT_ATOMS: atom_id res chain seq x y z
N MET A 1 62.03 40.89 -32.88
CA MET A 1 62.05 39.84 -31.87
C MET A 1 60.59 39.61 -31.44
N ALA A 2 59.96 38.65 -32.09
CA ALA A 2 58.57 38.30 -31.80
C ALA A 2 58.57 36.96 -31.10
N ARG A 3 57.91 36.88 -29.94
CA ARG A 3 57.59 35.63 -29.25
C ARG A 3 56.10 35.34 -29.45
N GLY A 4 55.84 34.28 -30.24
CA GLY A 4 54.51 33.74 -30.37
C GLY A 4 54.13 32.88 -29.16
N CYS A 5 52.91 33.09 -28.64
CA CYS A 5 52.23 32.20 -27.71
C CYS A 5 51.28 31.29 -28.52
N LEU A 6 51.55 29.99 -28.52
CA LEU A 6 50.59 28.98 -28.93
C LEU A 6 49.49 28.87 -27.84
N ALA A 7 48.25 29.11 -28.22
CA ALA A 7 47.08 28.78 -27.41
C ALA A 7 46.62 27.37 -27.82
N LEU A 8 46.80 26.41 -26.95
CA LEU A 8 46.15 25.06 -27.03
C LEU A 8 44.66 25.28 -26.62
N GLY A 9 43.79 25.13 -27.59
CA GLY A 9 42.35 25.03 -27.35
C GLY A 9 41.98 23.64 -26.74
N LEU A 10 41.63 23.62 -25.47
CA LEU A 10 40.90 22.50 -24.89
C LEU A 10 39.45 22.56 -25.40
N LEU A 11 39.10 21.68 -26.33
CA LEU A 11 37.73 21.34 -26.64
C LEU A 11 37.19 20.48 -25.47
N ALA A 12 36.57 21.15 -24.50
CA ALA A 12 35.73 20.45 -23.54
C ALA A 12 34.48 19.94 -24.28
N TRP A 13 34.38 18.65 -24.42
CA TRP A 13 33.14 17.99 -24.78
C TRP A 13 32.15 18.24 -23.64
N ILE A 14 31.24 19.19 -23.80
CA ILE A 14 30.04 19.30 -23.00
C ILE A 14 29.11 18.23 -23.54
N ALA A 15 29.16 17.05 -22.93
CA ALA A 15 28.05 16.11 -23.04
C ALA A 15 26.80 16.85 -22.52
N PRO A 16 25.70 16.89 -23.27
CA PRO A 16 24.45 17.38 -22.70
C PRO A 16 24.11 16.47 -21.54
N CYS A 17 24.24 16.98 -20.32
CA CYS A 17 23.59 16.40 -19.17
C CYS A 17 22.07 16.55 -19.46
N LEU A 18 21.48 15.51 -20.07
CA LEU A 18 20.05 15.35 -20.08
C LEU A 18 19.66 15.30 -18.60
N ALA A 19 19.13 16.40 -18.10
CA ALA A 19 18.46 16.39 -16.81
C ALA A 19 17.41 15.30 -16.93
N MET A 20 17.67 14.15 -16.32
CA MET A 20 16.68 13.10 -16.15
C MET A 20 15.52 13.80 -15.44
N ALA A 21 14.35 13.78 -16.02
CA ALA A 21 13.17 14.27 -15.37
C ALA A 21 13.07 13.56 -14.00
N GLU A 22 12.88 14.35 -12.96
CA GLU A 22 12.82 13.84 -11.60
C GLU A 22 11.68 12.79 -11.50
N GLU A 23 12.00 11.58 -11.04
CA GLU A 23 11.00 10.53 -10.84
C GLU A 23 9.95 11.03 -9.85
N GLY A 24 8.67 10.84 -10.16
CA GLY A 24 7.58 11.20 -9.25
C GLY A 24 7.62 10.38 -7.95
N PRO A 25 6.92 10.81 -6.90
CA PRO A 25 6.81 10.03 -5.66
C PRO A 25 6.02 8.74 -5.89
N TRP A 26 6.24 7.75 -5.01
CA TRP A 26 5.37 6.60 -4.89
C TRP A 26 3.98 7.02 -4.42
N ARG A 27 2.94 6.39 -4.98
CA ARG A 27 1.55 6.63 -4.62
C ARG A 27 0.82 5.30 -4.44
N TRP A 28 0.01 5.22 -3.40
CA TRP A 28 -0.91 4.12 -3.19
C TRP A 28 -2.08 4.19 -4.18
N SER A 29 -2.46 3.06 -4.72
CA SER A 29 -3.70 2.89 -5.48
C SER A 29 -4.65 1.92 -4.80
N ASN A 30 -4.11 1.03 -3.98
CA ASN A 30 -4.81 0.13 -3.05
C ASN A 30 -3.83 -0.35 -1.98
N PRO A 31 -4.21 -0.49 -0.71
CA PRO A 31 -5.40 0.11 -0.11
C PRO A 31 -5.32 1.64 -0.03
N GLN A 32 -6.43 2.28 0.24
CA GLN A 32 -6.52 3.73 0.42
C GLN A 32 -6.74 4.05 1.91
N PRO A 33 -6.19 5.12 2.48
CA PRO A 33 -5.20 6.04 1.87
C PRO A 33 -3.81 5.42 1.71
N HIS A 34 -3.48 4.36 2.48
CA HIS A 34 -2.20 3.63 2.39
C HIS A 34 -2.29 2.23 3.02
N GLY A 35 -1.28 1.38 2.79
CA GLY A 35 -1.18 0.02 3.35
C GLY A 35 -0.11 -0.16 4.43
N ASN A 36 0.49 0.91 4.97
CA ASN A 36 1.39 0.80 6.13
C ASN A 36 0.59 0.69 7.41
N SER A 37 1.00 -0.19 8.34
CA SER A 37 0.31 -0.32 9.62
C SER A 37 0.31 0.99 10.39
N ILE A 38 -0.84 1.38 10.91
CA ILE A 38 -1.02 2.57 11.73
C ILE A 38 -0.68 2.20 13.17
N ARG A 39 0.37 2.83 13.74
CA ARG A 39 0.88 2.54 15.08
C ARG A 39 0.34 3.49 16.13
N ALA A 40 0.06 4.73 15.77
CA ALA A 40 -0.54 5.72 16.67
C ALA A 40 -1.35 6.75 15.89
N ILE A 41 -2.39 7.26 16.54
CA ILE A 41 -3.21 8.37 16.10
C ILE A 41 -3.24 9.40 17.22
N ALA A 42 -3.13 10.69 16.89
CA ALA A 42 -3.28 11.79 17.83
C ALA A 42 -4.17 12.89 17.23
N LYS A 43 -5.13 13.36 18.02
CA LYS A 43 -6.01 14.48 17.68
C LYS A 43 -5.41 15.78 18.20
N GLY A 44 -5.24 16.77 17.33
CA GLY A 44 -4.92 18.15 17.69
C GLY A 44 -6.11 19.07 17.48
N ASP A 45 -5.92 20.36 17.76
CA ASP A 45 -6.99 21.36 17.61
C ASP A 45 -7.18 21.74 16.13
N ASP A 46 -6.09 21.94 15.37
CA ASP A 46 -6.13 22.34 13.97
C ASP A 46 -6.10 21.16 13.00
N PHE A 47 -5.36 20.10 13.33
CA PHE A 47 -5.26 18.88 12.54
C PHE A 47 -4.97 17.68 13.42
N SER A 48 -5.20 16.51 12.87
CA SER A 48 -4.90 15.22 13.49
C SER A 48 -3.80 14.51 12.72
N ILE A 49 -3.09 13.59 13.37
CA ILE A 49 -1.97 12.88 12.77
C ILE A 49 -2.11 11.37 13.04
N GLU A 50 -1.84 10.56 12.01
CA GLU A 50 -1.54 9.14 12.16
C GLU A 50 -0.10 8.86 11.73
N VAL A 51 0.54 7.93 12.43
CA VAL A 51 1.92 7.52 12.16
C VAL A 51 2.04 6.00 12.16
N GLY A 52 3.02 5.50 11.42
CA GLY A 52 3.14 4.05 11.30
C GLY A 52 4.44 3.54 10.68
N ASP A 53 4.36 2.34 10.10
CA ASP A 53 5.50 1.65 9.51
C ASP A 53 6.08 2.45 8.33
N ASN A 54 7.37 2.23 8.01
CA ASN A 54 8.11 2.90 6.94
C ASN A 54 8.10 4.44 7.00
N GLY A 55 8.09 5.01 8.18
CA GLY A 55 8.08 6.45 8.36
C GLY A 55 6.78 7.11 7.88
N SER A 56 5.69 6.35 7.73
CA SER A 56 4.43 6.93 7.26
C SER A 56 3.88 7.93 8.25
N ILE A 57 3.52 9.11 7.73
CA ILE A 57 2.79 10.16 8.43
C ILE A 57 1.66 10.60 7.51
N HIS A 58 0.44 10.64 8.03
CA HIS A 58 -0.69 11.29 7.36
C HIS A 58 -1.34 12.28 8.32
N THR A 59 -1.84 13.37 7.77
CA THR A 59 -2.56 14.42 8.51
C THR A 59 -3.98 14.54 8.00
N SER A 60 -4.89 14.93 8.90
CA SER A 60 -6.30 15.11 8.59
C SER A 60 -6.89 16.26 9.40
N GLN A 61 -7.72 17.09 8.77
CA GLN A 61 -8.48 18.13 9.47
C GLN A 61 -9.87 17.66 9.93
N ASN A 62 -10.34 16.51 9.43
CA ASN A 62 -11.69 16.00 9.69
C ASN A 62 -11.74 14.53 10.11
N MET A 63 -10.59 13.85 10.30
CA MET A 63 -10.45 12.44 10.64
C MET A 63 -11.07 11.46 9.63
N VAL A 64 -11.41 11.95 8.42
CA VAL A 64 -11.99 11.17 7.32
C VAL A 64 -11.05 11.16 6.12
N GLN A 65 -10.54 12.32 5.74
CA GLN A 65 -9.60 12.47 4.64
C GLN A 65 -8.19 12.63 5.18
N TRP A 66 -7.30 11.70 4.83
CA TRP A 66 -5.92 11.65 5.28
C TRP A 66 -4.95 11.95 4.15
N PHE A 67 -4.01 12.83 4.39
CA PHE A 67 -3.04 13.30 3.40
C PHE A 67 -1.62 12.89 3.79
N PRO A 68 -0.86 12.22 2.90
CA PRO A 68 0.51 11.79 3.19
C PRO A 68 1.44 12.99 3.38
N ARG A 69 2.35 12.87 4.36
CA ARG A 69 3.38 13.86 4.66
C ARG A 69 4.76 13.20 4.67
N ALA A 70 5.78 13.97 4.29
CA ALA A 70 7.15 13.50 4.30
C ALA A 70 7.70 13.54 5.74
N SER A 71 8.03 12.39 6.30
CA SER A 71 8.70 12.29 7.62
C SER A 71 10.22 12.51 7.54
N GLY A 72 10.82 12.28 6.38
CA GLY A 72 12.28 12.26 6.20
C GLY A 72 12.97 11.00 6.72
N VAL A 73 12.21 9.99 7.17
CA VAL A 73 12.73 8.71 7.67
C VAL A 73 12.00 7.53 7.05
N GLU A 74 12.62 6.36 7.00
CA GLU A 74 12.04 5.08 6.55
C GLU A 74 11.86 4.09 7.72
N LEU A 75 11.95 4.59 8.96
CA LEU A 75 11.85 3.80 10.19
C LEU A 75 10.42 3.80 10.71
N THR A 76 10.01 2.77 11.46
CA THR A 76 8.69 2.72 12.08
C THR A 76 8.51 3.85 13.09
N LEU A 77 7.47 4.64 12.91
CA LEU A 77 6.99 5.65 13.84
C LEU A 77 5.91 5.03 14.74
N ARG A 78 6.11 5.09 16.07
CA ARG A 78 5.35 4.28 17.04
C ARG A 78 4.43 5.07 17.93
N ALA A 79 4.68 6.35 18.12
CA ALA A 79 3.90 7.19 18.99
C ALA A 79 3.79 8.61 18.43
N ALA A 80 2.62 9.22 18.65
CA ALA A 80 2.36 10.61 18.31
C ALA A 80 1.58 11.29 19.44
N VAL A 81 1.83 12.57 19.67
CA VAL A 81 1.11 13.38 20.65
C VAL A 81 1.23 14.87 20.28
N PHE A 82 0.24 15.66 20.63
CA PHE A 82 0.34 17.12 20.53
C PHE A 82 0.89 17.73 21.83
N PHE A 83 1.84 18.65 21.67
CA PHE A 83 2.46 19.39 22.76
C PHE A 83 2.61 20.86 22.36
N LYS A 84 1.87 21.77 23.02
CA LYS A 84 1.87 23.20 22.71
C LYS A 84 1.60 23.45 21.21
N GLU A 85 0.55 22.85 20.69
CA GLU A 85 0.09 22.94 19.29
C GLU A 85 1.04 22.28 18.26
N GLN A 86 2.19 21.75 18.70
CA GLN A 86 3.12 21.00 17.83
C GLN A 86 2.78 19.52 17.85
N ALA A 87 2.77 18.88 16.69
CA ALA A 87 2.79 17.43 16.59
C ALA A 87 4.19 16.90 16.92
N ILE A 88 4.28 15.96 17.84
CA ILE A 88 5.53 15.28 18.23
C ILE A 88 5.38 13.81 17.92
N VAL A 89 6.35 13.25 17.23
CA VAL A 89 6.37 11.86 16.77
C VAL A 89 7.62 11.18 17.28
N ALA A 90 7.48 9.92 17.70
CA ALA A 90 8.58 9.09 18.17
C ALA A 90 8.60 7.72 17.48
N GLY A 91 9.78 7.15 17.25
CA GLY A 91 9.90 5.90 16.52
C GLY A 91 11.23 5.17 16.74
N ASP A 92 11.51 4.25 15.83
CA ASP A 92 12.68 3.38 15.91
C ASP A 92 13.99 4.14 15.76
N ASP A 93 15.08 3.51 16.23
CA ASP A 93 16.44 4.02 16.21
C ASP A 93 16.59 5.44 16.78
N GLY A 94 15.84 5.73 17.85
CA GLY A 94 15.90 7.02 18.53
C GLY A 94 15.27 8.16 17.74
N THR A 95 14.42 7.88 16.78
CA THR A 95 13.72 8.89 15.98
C THR A 95 12.79 9.71 16.86
N LEU A 96 12.95 11.03 16.82
CA LEU A 96 12.03 12.03 17.36
C LEU A 96 11.85 13.12 16.31
N LEU A 97 10.60 13.39 15.93
CA LEU A 97 10.25 14.44 14.98
C LEU A 97 9.28 15.43 15.64
N TYR A 98 9.29 16.67 15.17
CA TYR A 98 8.30 17.67 15.56
C TYR A 98 7.81 18.45 14.34
N SER A 99 6.59 18.96 14.42
CA SER A 99 6.01 19.84 13.40
C SER A 99 5.12 20.90 14.01
N GLU A 100 5.25 22.14 13.52
CA GLU A 100 4.37 23.28 13.87
C GLU A 100 3.21 23.42 12.88
N SER A 101 3.23 22.63 11.80
CA SER A 101 2.21 22.62 10.77
C SER A 101 1.92 21.18 10.31
N GLU A 102 0.86 21.00 9.54
CA GLU A 102 0.57 19.69 8.97
C GLU A 102 1.53 19.23 7.84
N GLU A 103 2.45 20.10 7.38
CA GLU A 103 3.20 19.83 6.13
C GLU A 103 4.64 19.37 6.35
N GLN A 104 5.33 19.85 7.38
CA GLN A 104 6.78 19.66 7.53
C GLN A 104 7.14 19.07 8.89
N PHE A 105 7.90 17.98 8.88
CA PHE A 105 8.40 17.32 10.08
C PHE A 105 9.93 17.45 10.15
N GLU A 106 10.43 17.94 11.28
CA GLU A 106 11.84 18.18 11.52
C GLU A 106 12.38 17.28 12.64
N PRO A 107 13.66 16.85 12.59
CA PRO A 107 14.23 16.01 13.62
C PRO A 107 14.48 16.78 14.92
N GLY A 108 14.10 16.16 16.05
CA GLY A 108 14.42 16.62 17.40
C GLY A 108 15.90 16.40 17.73
N VAL A 109 16.46 17.26 18.56
CA VAL A 109 17.86 17.21 18.97
C VAL A 109 17.99 16.53 20.33
N LEU A 110 18.70 15.42 20.38
CA LEU A 110 19.00 14.67 21.61
C LEU A 110 20.31 15.17 22.24
N ASP A 111 20.34 15.38 23.56
CA ASP A 111 21.58 15.73 24.31
C ASP A 111 22.56 14.55 24.38
N LYS A 112 22.06 13.32 24.23
CA LYS A 112 22.84 12.07 24.10
C LYS A 112 22.16 11.18 23.09
N PRO A 113 22.91 10.41 22.29
CA PRO A 113 22.29 9.45 21.34
C PRO A 113 21.36 8.47 22.05
N ALA A 114 20.26 8.14 21.44
CA ALA A 114 19.38 7.06 21.87
C ALA A 114 20.08 5.70 21.72
N SER A 115 19.70 4.74 22.55
CA SER A 115 20.27 3.39 22.56
C SER A 115 19.29 2.33 22.06
N GLY A 116 18.17 2.74 21.46
CA GLY A 116 17.10 1.85 21.00
C GLY A 116 15.89 2.66 20.51
N ASN A 117 14.74 2.01 20.45
CA ASN A 117 13.53 2.56 19.90
C ASN A 117 12.73 3.35 20.93
N PHE A 118 12.19 4.50 20.55
CA PHE A 118 11.12 5.13 21.30
C PHE A 118 9.79 4.45 20.96
N ARG A 119 9.00 4.15 22.01
CA ARG A 119 7.72 3.44 21.88
C ARG A 119 6.54 4.28 22.33
N ALA A 120 6.78 5.26 23.20
CA ALA A 120 5.71 6.00 23.87
C ALA A 120 6.05 7.47 24.07
N LEU A 121 5.03 8.31 23.99
CA LEU A 121 5.06 9.74 24.29
C LEU A 121 3.92 10.09 25.27
N ALA A 122 4.20 11.02 26.20
CA ALA A 122 3.15 11.65 26.99
C ALA A 122 3.48 13.13 27.21
N ALA A 123 2.49 13.99 27.07
CA ALA A 123 2.63 15.43 27.23
C ALA A 123 1.76 15.94 28.38
N SER A 124 2.37 16.78 29.25
CA SER A 124 1.66 17.69 30.14
C SER A 124 1.68 19.10 29.51
N GLY A 125 1.00 20.08 30.11
CA GLY A 125 1.06 21.47 29.60
C GLY A 125 2.47 22.08 29.56
N GLN A 126 3.47 21.50 30.26
CA GLN A 126 4.82 22.07 30.40
C GLN A 126 5.96 21.13 30.01
N LEU A 127 5.72 19.84 30.00
CA LEU A 127 6.76 18.82 29.81
C LEU A 127 6.23 17.70 28.94
N ILE A 128 7.05 17.25 27.99
CA ILE A 128 6.81 16.03 27.23
C ILE A 128 7.87 14.99 27.62
N VAL A 129 7.45 13.74 27.72
CA VAL A 129 8.27 12.57 28.07
C VAL A 129 8.22 11.58 26.93
N ALA A 130 9.36 11.09 26.48
CA ALA A 130 9.52 9.98 25.54
C ALA A 130 10.15 8.79 26.27
N GLY A 131 9.56 7.61 26.10
CA GLY A 131 10.02 6.35 26.68
C GLY A 131 10.16 5.25 25.65
N GLY A 132 11.00 4.26 25.93
CA GLY A 132 11.25 3.19 24.96
C GLY A 132 12.04 2.01 25.54
N ASP A 133 12.87 1.42 24.68
CA ASP A 133 13.63 0.20 24.98
C ASP A 133 14.56 0.36 26.19
N ASP A 134 14.69 -0.73 26.95
CA ASP A 134 15.61 -0.84 28.11
C ASP A 134 15.44 0.31 29.12
N GLY A 135 14.24 0.81 29.33
CA GLY A 135 13.96 1.93 30.21
C GLY A 135 14.54 3.26 29.71
N MET A 136 14.82 3.36 28.43
CA MET A 136 15.22 4.62 27.80
C MET A 136 14.17 5.70 28.03
N LEU A 137 14.61 6.87 28.54
CA LEU A 137 13.72 7.97 28.90
C LEU A 137 14.34 9.32 28.56
N TYR A 138 13.57 10.16 27.89
CA TYR A 138 13.92 11.53 27.56
C TYR A 138 12.80 12.50 27.90
N THR A 139 13.16 13.75 28.15
CA THR A 139 12.18 14.81 28.42
C THR A 139 12.53 16.07 27.62
N SER A 140 11.50 16.80 27.23
CA SER A 140 11.63 18.10 26.57
C SER A 140 10.60 19.10 27.11
N THR A 141 10.94 20.39 27.11
CA THR A 141 10.03 21.49 27.44
C THR A 141 9.58 22.28 26.22
N ASP A 142 10.16 21.99 25.05
CA ASP A 142 9.89 22.66 23.78
C ASP A 142 9.55 21.70 22.62
N GLY A 143 9.59 20.38 22.86
CA GLY A 143 9.36 19.35 21.82
C GLY A 143 10.54 19.17 20.86
N ARG A 144 11.53 20.06 20.86
CA ARG A 144 12.64 20.12 19.89
C ARG A 144 13.96 19.62 20.47
N LYS A 145 14.27 20.02 21.72
CA LYS A 145 15.50 19.65 22.42
C LYS A 145 15.20 18.70 23.55
N TRP A 146 15.80 17.52 23.48
CA TRP A 146 15.50 16.41 24.36
C TRP A 146 16.69 16.09 25.27
N ARG A 147 16.40 15.89 26.55
CA ARG A 147 17.38 15.57 27.57
C ARG A 147 17.16 14.16 28.13
N ARG A 148 18.18 13.31 28.04
CA ARG A 148 18.14 11.96 28.62
C ARG A 148 17.95 12.02 30.13
N ARG A 149 17.10 11.12 30.66
CA ARG A 149 16.83 10.95 32.08
C ARG A 149 17.20 9.55 32.51
N THR A 150 17.47 9.39 33.81
CA THR A 150 17.74 8.08 34.40
C THR A 150 16.42 7.43 34.80
N PHE A 151 16.08 6.32 34.15
CA PHE A 151 15.04 5.41 34.61
C PHE A 151 15.71 4.23 35.31
N LYS A 152 15.30 3.89 36.52
CA LYS A 152 16.00 2.89 37.36
C LYS A 152 15.71 1.45 36.96
N TYR A 153 14.84 1.23 36.01
CA TYR A 153 14.36 -0.07 35.59
C TYR A 153 14.74 -0.29 34.11
N SER A 154 15.12 -1.52 33.78
CA SER A 154 15.54 -1.91 32.43
C SER A 154 14.42 -2.48 31.58
N ASN A 155 13.18 -2.50 32.08
CA ASN A 155 12.04 -2.97 31.31
C ASN A 155 11.73 -1.99 30.16
N HIS A 156 11.29 -2.50 29.01
CA HIS A 156 10.77 -1.68 27.94
C HIS A 156 9.53 -0.90 28.39
N ILE A 157 9.46 0.38 28.02
CA ILE A 157 8.29 1.23 28.24
C ILE A 157 7.45 1.19 26.98
N HIS A 158 6.26 0.56 27.04
CA HIS A 158 5.38 0.40 25.89
C HIS A 158 4.39 1.56 25.75
N ALA A 159 3.89 2.10 26.86
CA ALA A 159 2.97 3.23 26.85
C ALA A 159 3.24 4.23 27.96
N LEU A 160 2.93 5.50 27.69
CA LEU A 160 3.02 6.64 28.59
C LEU A 160 1.73 7.45 28.53
N ILE A 161 1.28 7.99 29.65
CA ILE A 161 0.17 8.93 29.71
C ILE A 161 0.35 9.97 30.81
N TRP A 162 -0.24 11.15 30.66
CA TRP A 162 -0.36 12.17 31.69
C TRP A 162 -1.79 12.22 32.24
N THR A 163 -1.98 12.04 33.55
CA THR A 163 -3.30 12.00 34.21
C THR A 163 -3.78 13.37 34.71
N GLY A 164 -2.98 14.40 34.55
CA GLY A 164 -3.16 15.70 35.21
C GLY A 164 -2.26 15.90 36.43
N ASN A 165 -1.87 14.82 37.12
CA ASN A 165 -1.01 14.86 38.29
C ASN A 165 0.24 13.98 38.13
N TYR A 166 0.16 12.88 37.41
CA TYR A 166 1.24 11.91 37.23
C TYR A 166 1.46 11.59 35.76
N PHE A 167 2.72 11.48 35.34
CA PHE A 167 3.10 10.63 34.24
C PHE A 167 3.04 9.18 34.70
N VAL A 168 2.38 8.33 33.95
CA VAL A 168 2.28 6.90 34.21
C VAL A 168 2.92 6.16 33.03
N ALA A 169 3.84 5.24 33.33
CA ALA A 169 4.50 4.37 32.38
C ALA A 169 4.07 2.93 32.62
N VAL A 170 3.79 2.19 31.55
CA VAL A 170 3.56 0.75 31.60
C VAL A 170 4.43 0.06 30.53
N GLY A 171 4.64 -1.25 30.69
CA GLY A 171 5.43 -1.99 29.71
C GLY A 171 5.76 -3.42 30.11
N GLU A 172 6.94 -3.86 29.70
CA GLU A 172 7.44 -5.23 29.79
C GLU A 172 7.37 -5.80 31.20
N GLY A 173 6.94 -7.08 31.29
CA GLY A 173 6.89 -7.84 32.55
C GLY A 173 5.96 -7.22 33.59
N GLY A 174 4.89 -6.56 33.18
CA GLY A 174 3.93 -5.90 34.07
C GLY A 174 4.50 -4.63 34.70
N LEU A 175 5.49 -3.98 34.08
CA LEU A 175 6.01 -2.69 34.55
C LEU A 175 4.86 -1.69 34.72
N VAL A 176 4.80 -1.06 35.90
CA VAL A 176 4.06 0.17 36.14
C VAL A 176 4.93 1.10 36.95
N ALA A 177 5.06 2.35 36.51
CA ALA A 177 5.78 3.39 37.24
C ALA A 177 5.08 4.74 37.12
N THR A 178 5.15 5.56 38.18
CA THR A 178 4.53 6.89 38.22
C THR A 178 5.57 7.96 38.53
N SER A 179 5.39 9.15 37.98
CA SER A 179 6.24 10.32 38.19
C SER A 179 5.43 11.61 38.16
N THR A 180 5.69 12.54 39.08
CA THR A 180 5.09 13.89 39.04
C THR A 180 5.87 14.88 38.18
N ASN A 181 7.11 14.55 37.78
CA ASN A 181 8.02 15.48 37.11
C ASN A 181 8.73 14.88 35.88
N GLY A 182 8.34 13.68 35.43
CA GLY A 182 8.93 13.00 34.28
C GLY A 182 10.39 12.55 34.46
N SER A 183 11.01 12.82 35.60
CA SER A 183 12.44 12.53 35.83
C SER A 183 12.66 11.55 36.96
N SER A 184 11.84 11.58 38.01
CA SER A 184 11.92 10.69 39.17
C SER A 184 10.72 9.75 39.15
N TRP A 185 10.96 8.46 39.03
CA TRP A 185 9.92 7.45 38.85
C TRP A 185 9.86 6.49 40.04
N THR A 186 8.64 6.12 40.40
CA THR A 186 8.33 5.16 41.45
C THR A 186 7.62 3.95 40.87
N LYS A 187 8.20 2.74 40.98
CA LYS A 187 7.57 1.50 40.56
C LYS A 187 6.33 1.20 41.38
N ARG A 188 5.27 0.75 40.75
CA ARG A 188 4.00 0.35 41.35
C ARG A 188 3.74 -1.12 41.11
N GLN A 189 2.82 -1.71 41.86
CA GLN A 189 2.44 -3.12 41.78
C GLN A 189 1.28 -3.27 40.78
N SER A 190 1.53 -3.87 39.61
CA SER A 190 0.51 -4.21 38.63
C SER A 190 -0.23 -5.50 38.96
N ARG A 191 0.38 -6.40 39.71
CA ARG A 191 -0.09 -7.77 40.03
C ARG A 191 -0.14 -8.71 38.82
N THR A 192 0.53 -8.37 37.72
CA THR A 192 0.75 -9.23 36.57
C THR A 192 2.23 -9.22 36.19
N ASN A 193 2.67 -10.27 35.49
CA ASN A 193 3.97 -10.35 34.84
C ASN A 193 3.85 -10.36 33.31
N ARG A 194 2.63 -10.14 32.79
CA ARG A 194 2.38 -9.98 31.36
C ARG A 194 2.73 -8.58 30.91
N ASP A 195 3.12 -8.43 29.67
CA ASP A 195 3.38 -7.12 29.10
C ASP A 195 2.13 -6.26 29.08
N LEU A 196 2.29 -4.98 29.38
CA LEU A 196 1.23 -3.99 29.35
C LEU A 196 1.51 -3.06 28.16
N ASN A 197 0.58 -3.02 27.20
CA ASN A 197 0.83 -2.47 25.87
C ASN A 197 0.27 -1.07 25.64
N ALA A 198 -0.84 -0.73 26.32
CA ALA A 198 -1.50 0.56 26.12
C ALA A 198 -2.09 1.13 27.41
N LEU A 199 -2.31 2.45 27.42
CA LEU A 199 -2.89 3.22 28.54
C LEU A 199 -3.99 4.16 28.00
N ALA A 200 -5.08 4.27 28.79
CA ALA A 200 -6.08 5.32 28.61
C ALA A 200 -6.49 5.90 29.96
N TYR A 201 -6.68 7.22 30.02
CA TYR A 201 -7.19 7.90 31.20
C TYR A 201 -8.56 8.52 30.90
N VAL A 202 -9.61 7.84 31.35
CA VAL A 202 -10.99 8.14 31.01
C VAL A 202 -11.80 8.31 32.27
N ASN A 203 -12.52 9.41 32.41
CA ASN A 203 -13.39 9.73 33.55
C ASN A 203 -12.71 9.44 34.92
N LYS A 204 -11.47 9.93 35.08
CA LYS A 204 -10.61 9.72 36.28
C LYS A 204 -10.28 8.24 36.58
N ARG A 205 -10.50 7.36 35.64
CA ARG A 205 -10.10 5.95 35.68
C ARG A 205 -8.94 5.73 34.71
N LEU A 206 -7.90 5.09 35.20
CA LEU A 206 -6.76 4.74 34.37
C LEU A 206 -6.84 3.27 33.99
N TRP A 207 -6.88 3.00 32.70
CA TRP A 207 -6.93 1.66 32.12
C TRP A 207 -5.61 1.28 31.50
N THR A 208 -5.23 0.03 31.63
CA THR A 208 -4.14 -0.55 30.85
C THR A 208 -4.51 -1.94 30.36
N VAL A 209 -4.06 -2.27 29.16
CA VAL A 209 -4.28 -3.56 28.52
C VAL A 209 -2.97 -4.17 28.10
N GLY A 210 -2.94 -5.49 27.88
CA GLY A 210 -1.72 -6.16 27.53
C GLY A 210 -1.90 -7.58 27.01
N ASP A 211 -0.83 -8.33 27.04
CA ASP A 211 -0.77 -9.70 26.54
C ASP A 211 -1.69 -10.64 27.32
N ASP A 212 -2.11 -11.71 26.63
CA ASP A 212 -3.03 -12.73 27.17
C ASP A 212 -4.33 -12.14 27.73
N GLY A 213 -4.87 -11.09 27.12
CA GLY A 213 -6.14 -10.48 27.50
C GLY A 213 -6.12 -9.72 28.83
N VAL A 214 -4.95 -9.35 29.31
CA VAL A 214 -4.83 -8.58 30.58
C VAL A 214 -5.49 -7.22 30.43
N VAL A 215 -6.40 -6.93 31.35
CA VAL A 215 -6.99 -5.61 31.56
C VAL A 215 -6.87 -5.23 33.03
N LEU A 216 -6.30 -4.07 33.32
CA LEU A 216 -6.19 -3.54 34.66
C LEU A 216 -6.81 -2.14 34.74
N LEU A 217 -7.40 -1.84 35.91
CA LEU A 217 -8.07 -0.57 36.21
C LEU A 217 -7.49 0.04 37.48
N SER A 218 -7.21 1.34 37.44
CA SER A 218 -6.79 2.13 38.59
C SER A 218 -7.72 3.32 38.82
N TYR A 219 -8.15 3.51 40.06
CA TYR A 219 -8.94 4.65 40.49
C TYR A 219 -8.10 5.74 41.17
N ASN A 220 -6.80 5.56 41.26
CA ASN A 220 -5.88 6.45 41.96
C ASN A 220 -4.62 6.75 41.12
N GLU A 221 -4.82 6.98 39.81
CA GLU A 221 -3.84 7.45 38.87
C GLU A 221 -2.58 6.54 38.79
N GLY A 222 -2.81 5.22 38.81
CA GLY A 222 -1.76 4.23 38.63
C GLY A 222 -1.03 3.83 39.92
N VAL A 223 -1.44 4.31 41.09
CA VAL A 223 -0.80 3.93 42.36
C VAL A 223 -1.15 2.49 42.75
N SER A 224 -2.39 2.05 42.53
CA SER A 224 -2.80 0.66 42.70
C SER A 224 -3.74 0.21 41.57
N TRP A 225 -3.76 -1.09 41.29
CA TRP A 225 -4.45 -1.67 40.16
C TRP A 225 -5.35 -2.85 40.58
N LEU A 226 -6.48 -2.94 39.92
CA LEU A 226 -7.44 -4.03 40.01
C LEU A 226 -7.50 -4.74 38.67
N ALA A 227 -7.57 -6.06 38.69
CA ALA A 227 -7.80 -6.83 37.47
C ALA A 227 -9.24 -6.69 37.03
N ALA A 228 -9.43 -6.46 35.73
CA ALA A 228 -10.69 -6.54 35.03
C ALA A 228 -10.52 -7.55 33.88
N SER A 229 -11.53 -8.39 33.63
CA SER A 229 -11.44 -9.39 32.56
C SER A 229 -12.28 -8.96 31.39
N ALA A 230 -11.70 -8.82 30.21
CA ALA A 230 -12.45 -8.58 28.99
C ALA A 230 -13.00 -9.87 28.34
N GLY A 231 -12.79 -11.04 28.97
CA GLY A 231 -13.28 -12.32 28.48
C GLY A 231 -12.56 -12.83 27.22
N THR A 232 -11.33 -12.44 27.04
CA THR A 232 -10.46 -12.88 25.92
C THR A 232 -9.08 -13.25 26.45
N ASP A 233 -8.39 -14.12 25.72
CA ASP A 233 -6.97 -14.50 25.91
C ASP A 233 -6.06 -13.91 24.83
N LYS A 234 -6.62 -13.08 23.92
CA LYS A 234 -5.88 -12.43 22.85
C LYS A 234 -5.06 -11.26 23.36
N ASN A 235 -3.96 -10.95 22.68
CA ASN A 235 -3.17 -9.78 22.98
C ASN A 235 -3.96 -8.50 22.69
N LEU A 236 -3.99 -7.62 23.69
CA LEU A 236 -4.66 -6.31 23.61
C LEU A 236 -3.58 -5.23 23.45
N ASN A 237 -3.68 -4.42 22.39
CA ASN A 237 -2.70 -3.41 22.03
C ASN A 237 -3.22 -1.98 22.15
N ALA A 238 -4.53 -1.81 22.24
CA ALA A 238 -5.18 -0.51 22.28
C ALA A 238 -6.29 -0.45 23.34
N VAL A 239 -6.45 0.71 23.95
CA VAL A 239 -7.54 1.01 24.88
C VAL A 239 -7.91 2.48 24.77
N THR A 240 -9.21 2.76 24.72
CA THR A 240 -9.79 4.12 24.76
C THR A 240 -11.16 4.05 25.41
N GLY A 241 -11.88 5.17 25.57
CA GLY A 241 -13.23 5.14 26.08
C GLY A 241 -13.81 6.50 26.41
N THR A 242 -15.08 6.50 26.76
CA THR A 242 -15.88 7.63 27.23
C THR A 242 -16.15 7.53 28.74
N ALA A 243 -17.01 8.40 29.25
CA ALA A 243 -17.44 8.34 30.67
C ALA A 243 -18.21 7.05 31.01
N SER A 244 -18.92 6.46 30.05
CA SER A 244 -19.83 5.33 30.23
C SER A 244 -19.29 4.00 29.67
N GLU A 245 -18.25 4.02 28.83
CA GLU A 245 -17.76 2.81 28.16
C GLU A 245 -16.26 2.85 27.92
N VAL A 246 -15.66 1.67 27.79
CA VAL A 246 -14.25 1.47 27.43
C VAL A 246 -14.16 0.48 26.27
N ILE A 247 -13.36 0.81 25.28
CA ILE A 247 -13.03 -0.07 24.16
C ILE A 247 -11.62 -0.61 24.35
N VAL A 248 -11.46 -1.92 24.21
CA VAL A 248 -10.16 -2.59 24.12
C VAL A 248 -10.06 -3.33 22.81
N ALA A 249 -8.91 -3.23 22.14
CA ALA A 249 -8.70 -3.83 20.83
C ALA A 249 -7.30 -4.44 20.71
N GLY A 250 -7.13 -5.44 19.85
CA GLY A 250 -5.86 -6.13 19.66
C GLY A 250 -5.89 -7.13 18.51
N GLU A 251 -5.32 -8.30 18.70
CA GLU A 251 -5.23 -9.36 17.71
C GLU A 251 -6.60 -10.03 17.49
N ASN A 252 -7.26 -9.66 16.39
CA ASN A 252 -8.59 -10.16 16.03
C ASN A 252 -9.60 -10.10 17.21
N VAL A 253 -9.59 -8.99 17.91
CA VAL A 253 -10.47 -8.75 19.07
C VAL A 253 -10.78 -7.28 19.23
N VAL A 254 -12.06 -6.94 19.40
CA VAL A 254 -12.54 -5.65 19.87
C VAL A 254 -13.64 -5.93 20.89
N ARG A 255 -13.47 -5.42 22.12
CA ARG A 255 -14.42 -5.58 23.21
C ARG A 255 -14.86 -4.22 23.76
N LYS A 256 -16.15 -4.09 24.05
CA LYS A 256 -16.72 -2.95 24.74
C LYS A 256 -17.05 -3.32 26.19
N GLY A 257 -16.50 -2.57 27.13
CA GLY A 257 -16.88 -2.63 28.53
C GLY A 257 -17.86 -1.50 28.85
N VAL A 258 -19.06 -1.83 29.28
CA VAL A 258 -20.05 -0.85 29.72
C VAL A 258 -19.82 -0.54 31.20
N LEU A 259 -19.69 0.74 31.54
CA LEU A 259 -19.28 1.25 32.85
C LEU A 259 -20.51 1.70 33.67
N ASP A 260 -21.48 0.82 33.82
CA ASP A 260 -22.66 1.06 34.69
C ASP A 260 -22.40 0.53 36.10
N PHE A 261 -23.46 0.31 36.89
CA PHE A 261 -23.40 -0.20 38.26
C PHE A 261 -22.64 -1.53 38.38
N PHE A 262 -22.70 -2.38 37.31
CA PHE A 262 -21.85 -3.55 37.10
C PHE A 262 -21.20 -3.44 35.75
N MET A 263 -19.86 -3.54 35.69
CA MET A 263 -19.13 -3.58 34.44
C MET A 263 -19.37 -4.93 33.75
N TYR A 264 -19.81 -4.92 32.48
CA TYR A 264 -19.89 -6.10 31.63
C TYR A 264 -19.24 -5.82 30.28
N TRP A 265 -18.85 -6.89 29.58
CA TRP A 265 -18.12 -6.80 28.31
C TRP A 265 -18.95 -7.40 27.18
N VAL A 266 -18.96 -6.72 26.04
CA VAL A 266 -19.61 -7.13 24.80
C VAL A 266 -18.53 -7.37 23.74
N ASP A 267 -18.67 -8.48 23.00
CA ASP A 267 -17.85 -8.73 21.81
C ASP A 267 -18.44 -7.92 20.65
N LEU A 268 -17.62 -7.05 20.06
CA LEU A 268 -18.06 -6.23 18.94
C LEU A 268 -17.76 -6.85 17.58
N LEU A 269 -17.01 -7.98 17.55
CA LEU A 269 -16.71 -8.71 16.31
C LEU A 269 -17.65 -9.91 16.10
N ASP A 270 -18.36 -10.34 17.12
CA ASP A 270 -19.27 -11.49 17.07
C ASP A 270 -20.70 -10.99 16.76
N ASN A 271 -20.97 -10.71 15.48
CA ASN A 271 -22.31 -10.35 15.02
C ASN A 271 -23.03 -11.60 14.51
N ASP A 272 -23.79 -12.25 15.36
CA ASP A 272 -24.62 -13.45 15.04
C ASP A 272 -25.77 -13.18 14.03
N GLU A 273 -25.99 -11.94 13.59
CA GLU A 273 -27.06 -11.61 12.63
C GLU A 273 -26.56 -10.79 11.45
N GLY A 274 -26.01 -11.46 10.44
CA GLY A 274 -26.13 -11.20 9.00
C GLY A 274 -25.98 -9.80 8.39
N ALA A 275 -25.59 -8.76 9.12
CA ALA A 275 -25.63 -7.38 8.67
C ALA A 275 -24.25 -6.70 8.44
N ASN A 276 -23.14 -7.36 8.78
CA ASN A 276 -21.80 -6.86 8.44
C ASN A 276 -20.89 -8.00 7.99
N PRO A 277 -20.04 -7.80 6.97
CA PRO A 277 -19.04 -8.79 6.65
C PRO A 277 -18.15 -8.99 7.89
N SER A 278 -17.99 -10.24 8.30
CA SER A 278 -17.05 -10.62 9.34
C SER A 278 -15.69 -9.99 9.04
N PRO A 279 -15.00 -9.39 10.02
CA PRO A 279 -13.68 -8.85 9.80
C PRO A 279 -12.76 -9.94 9.25
N PRO A 280 -11.80 -9.63 8.36
CA PRO A 280 -10.83 -10.60 7.88
C PRO A 280 -10.14 -11.32 9.03
N PRO A 281 -9.80 -12.62 8.91
CA PRO A 281 -9.34 -13.45 10.02
C PRO A 281 -8.03 -12.99 10.70
N ASP A 282 -7.32 -12.01 10.17
CA ASP A 282 -6.03 -11.53 10.67
C ASP A 282 -6.01 -10.05 11.05
N TRP A 283 -7.12 -9.49 11.48
CA TRP A 283 -7.17 -8.09 11.90
C TRP A 283 -6.43 -7.88 13.23
N THR A 284 -5.45 -6.97 13.21
CA THR A 284 -4.71 -6.54 14.40
C THR A 284 -4.78 -5.03 14.52
N TYR A 285 -5.33 -4.55 15.62
CA TYR A 285 -5.40 -3.14 15.98
C TYR A 285 -4.22 -2.76 16.87
N TYR A 286 -3.61 -1.60 16.63
CA TYR A 286 -2.45 -1.11 17.36
C TYR A 286 -2.75 0.14 18.18
N CYS A 287 -3.72 0.94 17.77
CA CYS A 287 -4.11 2.16 18.45
C CYS A 287 -5.62 2.40 18.40
N ALA A 288 -6.10 3.20 19.33
CA ALA A 288 -7.50 3.59 19.44
C ALA A 288 -7.61 4.99 20.04
N ILE A 289 -8.51 5.80 19.49
CA ILE A 289 -8.86 7.10 20.09
C ILE A 289 -10.39 7.27 20.15
N GLU A 290 -10.84 8.12 21.03
CA GLU A 290 -12.23 8.56 21.14
C GLU A 290 -12.39 9.89 20.40
N LEU A 291 -13.48 10.05 19.68
CA LEU A 291 -13.84 11.19 18.86
C LEU A 291 -15.31 11.59 19.15
N ASP A 292 -15.50 12.45 20.14
CA ASP A 292 -16.79 13.00 20.55
C ASP A 292 -17.89 11.95 20.83
N ASP A 293 -18.41 11.20 19.92
CA ASP A 293 -19.41 10.14 20.16
C ASP A 293 -19.07 8.84 19.46
N LYS A 294 -17.87 8.73 18.88
CA LYS A 294 -17.41 7.54 18.17
C LYS A 294 -15.98 7.17 18.51
N PHE A 295 -15.58 5.97 18.17
CA PHE A 295 -14.22 5.48 18.34
C PHE A 295 -13.56 5.28 16.97
N LEU A 296 -12.27 5.55 16.90
CA LEU A 296 -11.45 5.29 15.73
C LEU A 296 -10.33 4.34 16.12
N LEU A 297 -10.21 3.23 15.39
CA LEU A 297 -9.18 2.21 15.56
C LEU A 297 -8.23 2.22 14.36
N GLY A 298 -6.93 2.25 14.64
CA GLY A 298 -5.89 2.09 13.63
C GLY A 298 -5.18 0.72 13.76
N GLY A 299 -4.91 0.08 12.64
CA GLY A 299 -4.42 -1.28 12.65
C GLY A 299 -3.42 -1.62 11.54
N ARG A 300 -3.25 -2.93 11.35
CA ARG A 300 -2.38 -3.53 10.34
C ARG A 300 -2.79 -3.04 8.95
N THR A 301 -1.80 -2.88 8.06
CA THR A 301 -2.00 -2.54 6.64
C THR A 301 -2.82 -1.27 6.37
N GLY A 302 -2.64 -0.25 7.20
CA GLY A 302 -3.30 1.05 7.03
C GLY A 302 -4.80 1.02 7.33
N MET A 303 -5.26 -0.04 8.00
CA MET A 303 -6.66 -0.16 8.35
C MET A 303 -7.06 0.91 9.35
N LEU A 304 -8.09 1.65 8.99
CA LEU A 304 -8.72 2.65 9.82
C LEU A 304 -10.21 2.32 9.91
N VAL A 305 -10.69 2.09 11.13
CA VAL A 305 -12.06 1.64 11.37
C VAL A 305 -12.72 2.60 12.36
N ASP A 306 -13.86 3.16 11.99
CA ASP A 306 -14.63 4.00 12.88
C ASP A 306 -15.93 3.31 13.33
N SER A 307 -16.41 3.69 14.52
CA SER A 307 -17.68 3.21 15.06
C SER A 307 -18.79 4.22 14.79
N VAL A 308 -20.00 3.69 14.55
CA VAL A 308 -21.24 4.48 14.51
C VAL A 308 -22.21 3.90 15.52
N ARG A 309 -22.87 4.74 16.31
CA ARG A 309 -23.92 4.29 17.23
C ARG A 309 -25.19 3.96 16.47
N ASP A 310 -25.90 2.91 16.90
CA ASP A 310 -27.23 2.62 16.41
C ASP A 310 -28.20 3.74 16.82
N GLU A 311 -29.05 4.18 15.91
CA GLU A 311 -30.06 5.20 16.19
C GLU A 311 -31.22 4.69 17.08
N GLU A 312 -31.44 3.36 17.10
CA GLU A 312 -32.52 2.71 17.87
C GLU A 312 -32.02 2.13 19.19
N ASP A 313 -30.71 1.81 19.32
CA ASP A 313 -30.12 1.23 20.53
C ASP A 313 -28.71 1.79 20.77
N ASP A 314 -28.59 2.77 21.66
CA ASP A 314 -27.34 3.42 22.07
C ASP A 314 -26.25 2.44 22.59
N GLU A 315 -26.62 1.20 22.92
CA GLU A 315 -25.67 0.18 23.39
C GLU A 315 -24.92 -0.49 22.23
N TYR A 316 -25.46 -0.46 21.00
CA TYR A 316 -24.81 -1.08 19.83
C TYR A 316 -23.91 -0.10 19.08
N LEU A 317 -22.71 -0.58 18.75
CA LEU A 317 -21.74 0.11 17.90
C LEU A 317 -21.53 -0.70 16.64
N TYR A 318 -21.82 -0.10 15.49
CA TYR A 318 -21.43 -0.64 14.17
C TYR A 318 -20.05 -0.13 13.82
N TRP A 319 -19.22 -1.01 13.25
CA TRP A 319 -17.87 -0.65 12.83
C TRP A 319 -17.81 -0.61 11.31
N PHE A 320 -17.30 0.49 10.77
CA PHE A 320 -17.16 0.70 9.33
C PHE A 320 -15.71 0.91 8.98
N THR A 321 -15.23 0.15 8.01
CA THR A 321 -14.06 0.55 7.24
C THR A 321 -14.55 1.54 6.20
N GLY A 322 -14.22 2.81 6.30
CA GLY A 322 -14.52 3.81 5.26
C GLY A 322 -13.80 3.54 3.92
N ASP A 323 -13.33 2.32 3.72
CA ASP A 323 -12.38 1.91 2.69
C ASP A 323 -12.89 0.64 2.02
N ASP A 324 -13.28 0.74 0.75
CA ASP A 324 -13.61 -0.39 -0.14
C ASP A 324 -12.37 -1.12 -0.67
N SER A 325 -11.21 -0.92 -0.06
CA SER A 325 -9.95 -1.49 -0.53
C SER A 325 -9.92 -3.01 -0.40
N VAL A 326 -9.46 -3.67 -1.45
CA VAL A 326 -9.21 -5.10 -1.47
C VAL A 326 -7.88 -5.38 -0.76
N ARG A 327 -7.89 -6.25 0.26
CA ARG A 327 -6.71 -6.63 1.05
C ARG A 327 -6.22 -8.05 0.80
N ASN A 328 -6.84 -8.76 -0.13
CA ASN A 328 -6.39 -10.07 -0.58
C ASN A 328 -5.04 -9.95 -1.28
N TRP A 329 -4.13 -10.89 -1.05
CA TRP A 329 -2.83 -10.88 -1.72
C TRP A 329 -2.99 -10.92 -3.23
N LEU A 330 -2.21 -10.11 -3.94
CA LEU A 330 -2.18 -10.06 -5.39
C LEU A 330 -0.89 -10.72 -5.89
N TRP A 331 -1.04 -11.80 -6.66
CA TRP A 331 0.06 -12.66 -7.08
C TRP A 331 0.61 -12.32 -8.46
N ASP A 332 -0.21 -11.75 -9.33
CA ASP A 332 0.22 -11.37 -10.68
C ASP A 332 -0.56 -10.16 -11.19
N ILE A 333 0.05 -9.46 -12.13
CA ILE A 333 -0.56 -8.36 -12.87
C ILE A 333 -0.14 -8.42 -14.33
N ASN A 334 -1.08 -8.21 -15.24
CA ASN A 334 -0.83 -8.15 -16.67
C ASN A 334 -1.57 -6.98 -17.31
N ARG A 335 -1.12 -6.58 -18.50
CA ARG A 335 -1.73 -5.51 -19.28
C ARG A 335 -2.06 -6.00 -20.69
N VAL A 336 -3.30 -5.75 -21.11
CA VAL A 336 -3.78 -6.07 -22.46
C VAL A 336 -4.43 -4.84 -23.07
N GLY A 337 -3.76 -4.25 -24.05
CA GLY A 337 -4.14 -2.95 -24.59
C GLY A 337 -4.00 -1.86 -23.50
N ASP A 338 -5.11 -1.21 -23.18
CA ASP A 338 -5.21 -0.23 -22.09
C ASP A 338 -5.73 -0.82 -20.76
N LEU A 339 -6.16 -2.10 -20.76
CA LEU A 339 -6.69 -2.77 -19.58
C LEU A 339 -5.55 -3.44 -18.80
N MET A 340 -5.42 -3.12 -17.54
CA MET A 340 -4.61 -3.82 -16.54
C MET A 340 -5.51 -4.75 -15.74
N VAL A 341 -5.02 -5.95 -15.45
CA VAL A 341 -5.72 -6.96 -14.65
C VAL A 341 -4.75 -7.50 -13.60
N ALA A 342 -5.12 -7.41 -12.34
CA ALA A 342 -4.40 -8.02 -11.22
C ALA A 342 -5.24 -9.14 -10.62
N VAL A 343 -4.59 -10.25 -10.23
CA VAL A 343 -5.27 -11.43 -9.68
C VAL A 343 -4.64 -11.89 -8.37
N GLY A 344 -5.45 -12.55 -7.52
CA GLY A 344 -5.01 -12.89 -6.19
C GLY A 344 -5.84 -13.94 -5.44
N ASP A 345 -5.70 -13.91 -4.11
CA ASP A 345 -6.41 -14.80 -3.19
C ASP A 345 -7.93 -14.63 -3.29
N HIS A 346 -8.68 -15.69 -2.94
CA HIS A 346 -10.14 -15.73 -2.99
C HIS A 346 -10.70 -15.34 -4.37
N ALA A 347 -10.00 -15.79 -5.43
CA ALA A 347 -10.30 -15.45 -6.83
C ALA A 347 -10.44 -13.94 -7.08
N THR A 348 -9.74 -13.12 -6.32
CA THR A 348 -9.71 -11.66 -6.52
C THR A 348 -9.27 -11.34 -7.94
N VAL A 349 -10.05 -10.53 -8.62
CA VAL A 349 -9.73 -9.94 -9.91
C VAL A 349 -9.97 -8.44 -9.83
N LEU A 350 -8.92 -7.67 -10.04
CA LEU A 350 -8.98 -6.20 -10.09
C LEU A 350 -8.67 -5.72 -11.49
N THR A 351 -9.44 -4.75 -11.99
CA THR A 351 -9.19 -4.13 -13.29
C THR A 351 -8.96 -2.64 -13.19
N SER A 352 -8.10 -2.10 -14.05
CA SER A 352 -7.82 -0.67 -14.14
C SER A 352 -7.39 -0.28 -15.56
N ARG A 353 -7.65 0.97 -15.95
CA ARG A 353 -7.13 1.55 -17.19
C ARG A 353 -6.09 2.65 -16.96
N ASP A 354 -6.04 3.21 -15.75
CA ASP A 354 -5.15 4.33 -15.41
C ASP A 354 -4.12 3.98 -14.34
N GLY A 355 -4.23 2.81 -13.70
CA GLY A 355 -3.39 2.35 -12.60
C GLY A 355 -3.68 3.06 -11.27
N ALA A 356 -4.58 4.03 -11.26
CA ALA A 356 -4.95 4.80 -10.07
C ALA A 356 -6.24 4.31 -9.42
N SER A 357 -7.24 4.03 -10.25
CA SER A 357 -8.55 3.53 -9.84
C SER A 357 -8.70 2.07 -10.27
N TRP A 358 -9.08 1.22 -9.33
CA TRP A 358 -9.22 -0.21 -9.55
C TRP A 358 -10.63 -0.66 -9.21
N ASN A 359 -11.21 -1.50 -10.08
CA ASN A 359 -12.52 -2.09 -9.87
C ASN A 359 -12.35 -3.56 -9.47
N LEU A 360 -13.06 -3.98 -8.43
CA LEU A 360 -13.18 -5.38 -8.07
C LEU A 360 -14.23 -6.04 -8.98
N GLU A 361 -13.82 -7.04 -9.73
CA GLU A 361 -14.69 -7.79 -10.63
C GLU A 361 -15.22 -9.06 -9.95
N VAL A 362 -16.39 -9.49 -10.33
CA VAL A 362 -17.04 -10.67 -9.73
C VAL A 362 -16.50 -11.94 -10.38
N ALA A 363 -15.79 -12.75 -9.59
CA ALA A 363 -15.40 -14.09 -10.02
C ALA A 363 -16.58 -15.08 -9.97
N PRO A 364 -16.54 -16.19 -10.76
CA PRO A 364 -17.54 -17.26 -10.65
C PRO A 364 -17.56 -17.84 -9.24
N GLU A 365 -18.75 -18.15 -8.72
CA GLU A 365 -18.95 -18.73 -7.37
C GLU A 365 -18.10 -20.00 -7.14
N SER A 366 -17.92 -20.83 -8.18
CA SER A 366 -17.10 -22.03 -8.13
C SER A 366 -15.59 -21.78 -7.96
N ALA A 367 -15.13 -20.54 -8.05
CA ALA A 367 -13.73 -20.15 -7.94
C ALA A 367 -13.42 -19.36 -6.66
N THR A 368 -14.40 -18.91 -5.88
CA THR A 368 -14.22 -17.97 -4.76
C THR A 368 -13.22 -18.39 -3.69
N GLU A 369 -13.03 -19.70 -3.48
CA GLU A 369 -12.03 -20.25 -2.54
C GLU A 369 -10.65 -20.46 -3.19
N SER A 370 -10.47 -20.10 -4.46
CA SER A 370 -9.23 -20.37 -5.18
C SER A 370 -8.26 -19.21 -5.07
N ILE A 371 -6.97 -19.53 -5.11
CA ILE A 371 -5.89 -18.55 -5.26
C ILE A 371 -5.55 -18.44 -6.75
N LEU A 372 -5.70 -17.27 -7.34
CA LEU A 372 -5.26 -17.00 -8.71
C LEU A 372 -3.80 -16.55 -8.69
N LEU A 373 -2.92 -17.35 -9.32
CA LEU A 373 -1.46 -17.20 -9.27
C LEU A 373 -0.87 -16.56 -10.53
N GLY A 374 -1.62 -16.55 -11.63
CA GLY A 374 -1.15 -15.96 -12.89
C GLY A 374 -2.28 -15.47 -13.77
N VAL A 375 -2.03 -14.41 -14.54
CA VAL A 375 -2.94 -13.87 -15.53
C VAL A 375 -2.21 -13.48 -16.81
N GLY A 376 -2.79 -13.84 -17.96
CA GLY A 376 -2.25 -13.48 -19.25
C GLY A 376 -3.34 -13.25 -20.27
N GLY A 377 -3.02 -12.58 -21.38
CA GLY A 377 -4.07 -12.30 -22.32
C GLY A 377 -3.69 -11.64 -23.63
N THR A 378 -4.71 -11.58 -24.47
CA THR A 378 -4.78 -10.76 -25.69
C THR A 378 -6.02 -9.88 -25.63
N THR A 379 -6.18 -8.98 -26.59
CA THR A 379 -7.39 -8.14 -26.70
C THR A 379 -8.69 -8.93 -26.96
N ASN A 380 -8.61 -10.25 -27.19
CA ASN A 380 -9.75 -11.12 -27.45
C ASN A 380 -10.08 -12.06 -26.29
N LEU A 381 -9.07 -12.47 -25.53
CA LEU A 381 -9.20 -13.46 -24.46
C LEU A 381 -8.20 -13.14 -23.34
N LEU A 382 -8.67 -13.15 -22.10
CA LEU A 382 -7.87 -13.20 -20.89
C LEU A 382 -8.01 -14.58 -20.25
N VAL A 383 -6.95 -15.06 -19.67
CA VAL A 383 -6.88 -16.33 -18.92
C VAL A 383 -6.25 -16.07 -17.57
N ALA A 384 -6.95 -16.44 -16.49
CA ALA A 384 -6.42 -16.45 -15.14
C ALA A 384 -6.34 -17.88 -14.63
N VAL A 385 -5.25 -18.20 -13.94
CA VAL A 385 -4.93 -19.57 -13.49
C VAL A 385 -4.54 -19.59 -12.03
N GLY A 386 -4.76 -20.72 -11.36
CA GLY A 386 -4.51 -20.77 -9.94
C GLY A 386 -4.38 -22.19 -9.38
N ASN A 387 -4.48 -22.27 -8.05
CA ASN A 387 -4.34 -23.51 -7.32
C ASN A 387 -5.43 -24.53 -7.69
N HIS A 388 -5.16 -25.81 -7.41
CA HIS A 388 -6.07 -26.94 -7.67
C HIS A 388 -6.63 -26.96 -9.09
N GLY A 389 -5.80 -26.55 -10.09
CA GLY A 389 -6.17 -26.52 -11.51
C GLY A 389 -7.22 -25.48 -11.86
N GLN A 390 -7.41 -24.46 -11.02
CA GLN A 390 -8.35 -23.39 -11.33
C GLN A 390 -7.93 -22.66 -12.60
N LEU A 391 -8.90 -22.49 -13.50
CA LEU A 391 -8.72 -21.80 -14.76
C LEU A 391 -9.97 -21.00 -15.08
N LEU A 392 -9.81 -19.70 -15.25
CA LEU A 392 -10.85 -18.75 -15.60
C LEU A 392 -10.55 -18.13 -16.98
N THR A 393 -11.58 -17.86 -17.74
CA THR A 393 -11.48 -17.16 -19.03
C THR A 393 -12.41 -15.95 -19.08
N SER A 394 -11.96 -14.89 -19.75
CA SER A 394 -12.78 -13.71 -20.03
C SER A 394 -12.64 -13.32 -21.49
N HIS A 395 -13.75 -13.30 -22.21
CA HIS A 395 -13.79 -13.09 -23.65
C HIS A 395 -14.17 -11.64 -24.01
N ASN A 396 -13.57 -11.12 -25.07
CA ASN A 396 -13.98 -9.84 -25.65
C ASN A 396 -15.35 -9.98 -26.34
N SER A 397 -16.36 -9.56 -25.65
CA SER A 397 -17.75 -9.57 -26.08
C SER A 397 -18.44 -8.30 -25.56
N TRP A 398 -19.69 -8.11 -25.92
CA TRP A 398 -20.48 -6.96 -25.48
C TRP A 398 -21.79 -7.42 -24.87
N THR A 399 -22.09 -6.96 -23.67
CA THR A 399 -23.34 -7.23 -22.97
C THR A 399 -24.05 -5.93 -22.58
N ASN A 400 -25.35 -6.02 -22.35
CA ASN A 400 -26.12 -4.91 -21.82
C ASN A 400 -26.26 -5.05 -20.30
N VAL A 401 -25.75 -4.07 -19.58
CA VAL A 401 -25.85 -4.01 -18.11
C VAL A 401 -26.89 -2.93 -17.78
N VAL A 402 -27.87 -3.29 -16.96
CA VAL A 402 -28.86 -2.36 -16.44
C VAL A 402 -28.39 -1.85 -15.07
N THR A 403 -28.09 -0.56 -15.01
CA THR A 403 -27.73 0.14 -13.76
C THR A 403 -28.86 1.11 -13.37
N LYS A 404 -28.86 1.59 -12.15
CA LYS A 404 -29.73 2.71 -11.73
C LYS A 404 -28.90 3.99 -11.72
N ASN A 405 -29.44 5.06 -12.29
CA ASN A 405 -28.87 6.40 -12.14
C ASN A 405 -29.17 6.98 -10.74
N ASP A 406 -28.63 8.16 -10.45
CA ASP A 406 -28.83 8.87 -9.17
C ASP A 406 -30.31 9.18 -8.84
N LEU A 407 -31.19 9.09 -9.82
CA LEU A 407 -32.64 9.24 -9.68
C LEU A 407 -33.37 7.87 -9.52
N GLY A 408 -32.62 6.76 -9.39
CA GLY A 408 -33.17 5.42 -9.25
C GLY A 408 -33.76 4.83 -10.56
N GLN A 409 -33.59 5.49 -11.70
CA GLN A 409 -34.12 5.03 -12.98
C GLN A 409 -33.18 4.00 -13.61
N ALA A 410 -33.73 2.95 -14.20
CA ALA A 410 -32.96 1.95 -14.92
C ALA A 410 -32.33 2.55 -16.19
N VAL A 411 -31.00 2.46 -16.29
CA VAL A 411 -30.21 2.83 -17.47
C VAL A 411 -29.54 1.59 -18.01
N THR A 412 -29.71 1.32 -19.32
CA THR A 412 -29.04 0.19 -19.97
C THR A 412 -27.74 0.68 -20.62
N ASN A 413 -26.62 0.22 -20.12
CA ASN A 413 -25.29 0.51 -20.67
C ASN A 413 -24.76 -0.72 -21.42
N ARG A 414 -24.14 -0.49 -22.58
CA ARG A 414 -23.42 -1.53 -23.31
C ARG A 414 -21.98 -1.59 -22.82
N VAL A 415 -21.58 -2.71 -22.21
CA VAL A 415 -20.27 -2.88 -21.59
C VAL A 415 -19.49 -3.98 -22.32
N ASN A 416 -18.20 -3.75 -22.55
CA ASN A 416 -17.28 -4.79 -23.00
C ASN A 416 -16.99 -5.76 -21.86
N THR A 417 -17.07 -7.05 -22.11
CA THR A 417 -16.96 -8.09 -21.09
C THR A 417 -15.52 -8.52 -20.78
N LEU A 418 -14.53 -8.11 -21.58
CA LEU A 418 -13.13 -8.49 -21.37
C LEU A 418 -12.61 -7.96 -20.04
N GLY A 419 -12.19 -8.87 -19.17
CA GLY A 419 -11.72 -8.58 -17.80
C GLY A 419 -12.84 -8.37 -16.78
N VAL A 420 -14.09 -8.13 -17.21
CA VAL A 420 -15.23 -7.84 -16.34
C VAL A 420 -16.09 -9.09 -16.08
N VAL A 421 -16.27 -9.93 -17.09
CA VAL A 421 -17.02 -11.18 -16.97
C VAL A 421 -16.07 -12.36 -17.10
N TRP A 422 -16.03 -13.19 -16.08
CA TRP A 422 -15.17 -14.36 -16.00
C TRP A 422 -15.98 -15.65 -15.93
N GLU A 423 -15.50 -16.67 -16.63
CA GLU A 423 -16.11 -17.99 -16.69
C GLU A 423 -15.11 -19.04 -16.25
N ALA A 424 -15.52 -19.95 -15.37
CA ALA A 424 -14.69 -21.07 -14.96
C ALA A 424 -14.68 -22.17 -16.03
N VAL A 425 -13.51 -22.72 -16.35
CA VAL A 425 -13.39 -23.88 -17.25
C VAL A 425 -13.74 -25.13 -16.46
N ASP A 426 -14.85 -25.78 -16.87
CA ASP A 426 -15.34 -27.02 -16.25
C ASP A 426 -15.62 -28.08 -17.36
N PRO A 427 -15.13 -29.35 -17.22
CA PRO A 427 -14.30 -29.82 -16.12
C PRO A 427 -12.88 -29.24 -16.15
N LYS A 428 -12.26 -29.09 -14.96
CA LYS A 428 -10.88 -28.63 -14.84
C LYS A 428 -9.92 -29.59 -15.57
N PRO A 429 -9.01 -29.08 -16.44
CA PRO A 429 -8.10 -29.93 -17.22
C PRO A 429 -7.08 -30.68 -16.37
N THR A 430 -6.81 -30.22 -15.17
CA THR A 430 -5.87 -30.79 -14.19
C THR A 430 -6.29 -30.43 -12.77
N VAL A 431 -5.71 -31.13 -11.79
CA VAL A 431 -5.80 -30.78 -10.35
C VAL A 431 -4.52 -30.13 -9.84
N ASN A 432 -3.49 -30.05 -10.67
CA ASN A 432 -2.21 -29.41 -10.31
C ASN A 432 -2.35 -27.89 -10.35
N ASP A 433 -1.62 -27.21 -9.49
CA ASP A 433 -1.57 -25.75 -9.48
C ASP A 433 -1.04 -25.22 -10.80
N LEU A 434 -1.64 -24.13 -11.28
CA LEU A 434 -1.29 -23.48 -12.54
C LEU A 434 -0.76 -22.07 -12.22
N GLN A 435 0.31 -21.64 -12.88
CA GLN A 435 0.98 -20.36 -12.54
C GLN A 435 1.26 -19.45 -13.74
N GLY A 436 1.83 -19.98 -14.82
CA GLY A 436 2.22 -19.19 -15.98
C GLY A 436 1.19 -19.22 -17.10
N VAL A 437 0.98 -18.09 -17.78
CA VAL A 437 0.10 -17.97 -18.96
C VAL A 437 0.78 -17.17 -20.06
N ALA A 438 0.85 -17.71 -21.28
CA ALA A 438 1.33 -16.98 -22.44
C ALA A 438 0.56 -17.35 -23.72
N ALA A 439 0.54 -16.45 -24.68
CA ALA A 439 -0.05 -16.67 -25.99
C ALA A 439 0.94 -16.35 -27.12
N LEU A 440 0.99 -17.18 -28.13
CA LEU A 440 1.76 -16.97 -29.37
C LEU A 440 0.87 -17.27 -30.58
N GLY A 441 0.47 -16.24 -31.30
CA GLY A 441 -0.55 -16.36 -32.34
C GLY A 441 -1.89 -16.84 -31.75
N GLU A 442 -2.39 -17.97 -32.25
CA GLU A 442 -3.61 -18.60 -31.74
C GLU A 442 -3.36 -19.66 -30.66
N THR A 443 -2.06 -19.96 -30.36
CA THR A 443 -1.71 -20.97 -29.36
C THR A 443 -1.55 -20.34 -27.99
N TRP A 444 -2.31 -20.84 -27.03
CA TRP A 444 -2.19 -20.50 -25.62
C TRP A 444 -1.49 -21.60 -24.88
N VAL A 445 -0.63 -21.21 -23.96
CA VAL A 445 0.11 -22.13 -23.07
C VAL A 445 -0.12 -21.69 -21.62
N VAL A 446 -0.43 -22.66 -20.79
CA VAL A 446 -0.47 -22.52 -19.33
C VAL A 446 0.51 -23.52 -18.74
N THR A 447 1.30 -23.08 -17.76
CA THR A 447 2.28 -23.92 -17.05
C THR A 447 1.98 -23.99 -15.56
N GLY A 448 2.49 -25.04 -14.89
CA GLY A 448 2.24 -25.18 -13.45
C GLY A 448 3.00 -26.32 -12.80
N GLY A 449 2.46 -26.79 -11.67
CA GLY A 449 3.03 -27.81 -10.82
C GLY A 449 3.20 -29.16 -11.51
N MET A 450 4.18 -29.93 -11.06
CA MET A 450 4.50 -31.27 -11.57
C MET A 450 4.81 -31.28 -13.08
N GLY A 451 5.41 -30.20 -13.61
CA GLY A 451 5.69 -30.06 -15.05
C GLY A 451 4.44 -30.03 -15.92
N THR A 452 3.29 -29.66 -15.37
CA THR A 452 2.03 -29.57 -16.11
C THR A 452 2.11 -28.47 -17.16
N VAL A 453 1.70 -28.79 -18.39
CA VAL A 453 1.49 -27.82 -19.46
C VAL A 453 0.10 -28.05 -20.05
N LEU A 454 -0.65 -26.99 -20.25
CA LEU A 454 -1.94 -27.01 -20.95
C LEU A 454 -1.84 -26.13 -22.20
N THR A 455 -2.47 -26.57 -23.31
CA THR A 455 -2.57 -25.77 -24.53
C THR A 455 -4.01 -25.65 -25.00
N THR A 456 -4.33 -24.51 -25.57
CA THR A 456 -5.62 -24.26 -26.24
C THR A 456 -5.48 -23.29 -27.39
N SER A 457 -6.42 -23.30 -28.34
CA SER A 457 -6.55 -22.25 -29.37
C SER A 457 -7.80 -21.40 -29.21
N ASP A 458 -8.73 -21.78 -28.34
CA ASP A 458 -10.03 -21.16 -28.21
C ASP A 458 -10.41 -20.76 -26.76
N GLY A 459 -9.53 -21.12 -25.79
CA GLY A 459 -9.78 -20.90 -24.35
C GLY A 459 -10.83 -21.83 -23.74
N LYS A 460 -11.45 -22.73 -24.54
CA LYS A 460 -12.53 -23.60 -24.11
C LYS A 460 -12.08 -25.06 -23.97
N LYS A 461 -11.39 -25.56 -24.98
CA LYS A 461 -10.87 -26.93 -24.97
C LYS A 461 -9.37 -26.91 -24.70
N TRP A 462 -8.95 -27.54 -23.61
CA TRP A 462 -7.57 -27.60 -23.16
C TRP A 462 -6.98 -28.98 -23.34
N ASN A 463 -5.76 -29.06 -23.91
CA ASN A 463 -5.00 -30.27 -24.06
C ASN A 463 -3.89 -30.29 -23.02
N LYS A 464 -3.74 -31.40 -22.28
CA LYS A 464 -2.71 -31.56 -21.24
C LYS A 464 -1.48 -32.21 -21.84
N HIS A 465 -0.30 -31.64 -21.55
CA HIS A 465 1.03 -32.14 -21.90
C HIS A 465 1.88 -32.24 -20.63
N GLN A 466 3.01 -32.96 -20.75
CA GLN A 466 3.99 -33.12 -19.68
C GLN A 466 5.33 -32.54 -20.13
N ALA A 467 5.82 -31.53 -19.44
CA ALA A 467 7.17 -31.02 -19.62
C ALA A 467 8.24 -32.00 -19.07
N PRO A 468 9.49 -31.95 -19.53
CA PRO A 468 10.57 -32.85 -19.07
C PRO A 468 11.09 -32.42 -17.66
N THR A 469 10.19 -32.16 -16.73
CA THR A 469 10.45 -31.86 -15.32
C THR A 469 9.28 -32.33 -14.46
N THR A 470 9.55 -32.59 -13.17
CA THR A 470 8.54 -32.83 -12.15
C THR A 470 8.37 -31.66 -11.19
N GLY A 471 9.20 -30.62 -11.35
CA GLY A 471 9.12 -29.39 -10.57
C GLY A 471 7.97 -28.46 -11.02
N ILE A 472 7.86 -27.34 -10.36
CA ILE A 472 6.89 -26.29 -10.67
C ILE A 472 7.44 -25.43 -11.81
N LEU A 473 6.65 -25.22 -12.86
CA LEU A 473 6.89 -24.20 -13.89
C LEU A 473 6.12 -22.94 -13.50
N THR A 474 6.83 -21.93 -12.99
CA THR A 474 6.28 -20.73 -12.36
C THR A 474 5.88 -19.67 -13.36
N SER A 475 6.51 -19.64 -14.53
CA SER A 475 6.28 -18.62 -15.55
C SER A 475 6.46 -19.18 -16.95
N VAL A 476 5.75 -18.63 -17.92
CA VAL A 476 5.95 -18.87 -19.35
C VAL A 476 5.77 -17.57 -20.11
N GLU A 477 6.59 -17.39 -21.17
CA GLU A 477 6.58 -16.19 -22.00
C GLU A 477 6.74 -16.56 -23.48
N ALA A 478 6.13 -15.78 -24.36
CA ALA A 478 6.31 -15.92 -25.81
C ALA A 478 7.46 -15.03 -26.32
N PHE A 479 8.43 -15.64 -26.99
CA PHE A 479 9.60 -14.92 -27.45
C PHE A 479 10.11 -15.45 -28.79
N LYS A 480 10.26 -14.57 -29.78
CA LYS A 480 10.83 -14.89 -31.13
C LYS A 480 10.24 -16.16 -31.77
N GLY A 481 8.89 -16.29 -31.68
CA GLY A 481 8.17 -17.39 -32.35
C GLY A 481 8.19 -18.73 -31.59
N ARG A 482 8.55 -18.74 -30.30
CA ARG A 482 8.50 -19.91 -29.41
C ARG A 482 8.11 -19.50 -27.99
N PHE A 483 7.84 -20.47 -27.15
CA PHE A 483 7.61 -20.30 -25.72
C PHE A 483 8.89 -20.56 -24.94
N VAL A 484 9.06 -19.83 -23.85
CA VAL A 484 10.13 -20.01 -22.85
C VAL A 484 9.45 -20.12 -21.48
N ALA A 485 9.68 -21.23 -20.77
CA ALA A 485 9.15 -21.45 -19.42
C ALA A 485 10.29 -21.56 -18.41
N THR A 486 10.03 -21.05 -17.19
CA THR A 486 11.00 -21.09 -16.08
C THR A 486 10.35 -21.65 -14.83
N GLY A 487 11.15 -22.10 -13.86
CA GLY A 487 10.61 -22.70 -12.66
C GLY A 487 11.62 -23.06 -11.58
N GLU A 488 11.20 -24.02 -10.78
CA GLU A 488 11.93 -24.61 -9.67
C GLU A 488 13.27 -25.20 -10.12
N ASP A 489 14.26 -25.25 -9.21
CA ASP A 489 15.58 -25.82 -9.44
C ASP A 489 16.33 -25.22 -10.66
N GLY A 490 16.09 -23.94 -10.96
CA GLY A 490 16.73 -23.27 -12.08
C GLY A 490 16.29 -23.77 -13.46
N VAL A 491 15.16 -24.45 -13.56
CA VAL A 491 14.64 -24.98 -14.82
C VAL A 491 14.33 -23.85 -15.80
N ILE A 492 14.87 -23.99 -17.02
CA ILE A 492 14.47 -23.22 -18.20
C ILE A 492 14.14 -24.20 -19.34
N LEU A 493 12.97 -24.07 -19.92
CA LEU A 493 12.52 -24.89 -21.05
C LEU A 493 12.10 -24.00 -22.21
N THR A 494 12.32 -24.50 -23.44
CA THR A 494 11.84 -23.82 -24.68
C THR A 494 10.97 -24.77 -25.49
N SER A 495 9.93 -24.22 -26.15
CA SER A 495 9.02 -24.97 -27.00
C SER A 495 8.61 -24.18 -28.24
N PRO A 496 8.62 -24.76 -29.45
CA PRO A 496 8.13 -24.10 -30.67
C PRO A 496 6.58 -24.07 -30.75
N ASN A 497 5.90 -24.94 -30.03
CA ASN A 497 4.45 -25.18 -30.18
C ASN A 497 3.68 -25.29 -28.88
N GLY A 498 4.33 -25.15 -27.73
CA GLY A 498 3.74 -25.27 -26.40
C GLY A 498 3.52 -26.73 -25.92
N ALA A 499 3.74 -27.72 -26.77
CA ALA A 499 3.56 -29.14 -26.45
C ALA A 499 4.89 -29.89 -26.25
N ASP A 500 5.86 -29.63 -27.11
CA ASP A 500 7.17 -30.27 -27.11
C ASP A 500 8.21 -29.32 -26.49
N TRP A 501 8.80 -29.74 -25.36
CA TRP A 501 9.69 -28.89 -24.56
C TRP A 501 11.11 -29.43 -24.48
N THR A 502 12.08 -28.54 -24.56
CA THR A 502 13.50 -28.85 -24.48
C THR A 502 14.17 -28.05 -23.38
N GLY A 503 14.94 -28.71 -22.50
CA GLY A 503 15.69 -28.08 -21.42
C GLY A 503 16.86 -27.23 -21.90
N GLN A 504 17.01 -26.06 -21.24
CA GLN A 504 18.14 -25.14 -21.43
C GLN A 504 18.95 -25.01 -20.14
N THR A 505 20.21 -24.57 -20.25
CA THR A 505 21.07 -24.38 -19.08
C THR A 505 20.93 -22.97 -18.52
N SER A 506 20.39 -22.84 -17.32
CA SER A 506 20.27 -21.55 -16.62
C SER A 506 21.55 -21.09 -15.93
N GLY A 507 22.42 -22.03 -15.52
CA GLY A 507 23.61 -21.78 -14.70
C GLY A 507 23.31 -21.53 -13.21
N THR A 508 22.10 -21.85 -12.74
CA THR A 508 21.70 -21.73 -11.33
C THR A 508 20.84 -22.93 -10.92
N ALA A 509 20.78 -23.23 -9.61
CA ALA A 509 19.83 -24.14 -9.01
C ALA A 509 18.73 -23.42 -8.22
N GLU A 510 18.79 -22.09 -8.22
CA GLU A 510 17.78 -21.26 -7.54
C GLU A 510 16.48 -21.23 -8.36
N TRP A 511 15.35 -21.07 -7.68
CA TRP A 511 14.08 -20.89 -8.36
C TRP A 511 14.09 -19.66 -9.25
N ILE A 512 13.66 -19.82 -10.52
CA ILE A 512 13.43 -18.72 -11.44
C ILE A 512 11.93 -18.45 -11.46
N TYR A 513 11.52 -17.43 -10.70
CA TYR A 513 10.10 -17.18 -10.43
C TYR A 513 9.36 -16.59 -11.62
N ARG A 514 10.01 -15.66 -12.36
CA ARG A 514 9.39 -14.97 -13.51
C ARG A 514 10.36 -14.82 -14.65
N VAL A 515 9.87 -15.03 -15.88
CA VAL A 515 10.53 -14.61 -17.10
C VAL A 515 9.62 -13.64 -17.85
N ARG A 516 10.20 -12.57 -18.40
CA ARG A 516 9.49 -11.59 -19.24
C ARG A 516 10.26 -11.33 -20.52
N ALA A 517 9.51 -11.14 -21.62
CA ALA A 517 10.05 -10.78 -22.93
C ALA A 517 9.88 -9.27 -23.19
N PHE A 518 10.96 -8.65 -23.64
CA PHE A 518 11.00 -7.27 -24.09
C PHE A 518 11.61 -7.23 -25.49
N ASP A 519 11.69 -6.07 -26.15
CA ASP A 519 12.19 -5.88 -27.51
C ASP A 519 13.52 -6.62 -27.75
N GLY A 520 13.43 -7.89 -28.13
CA GLY A 520 14.59 -8.76 -28.46
C GLY A 520 15.37 -9.31 -27.27
N GLN A 521 14.91 -9.06 -26.01
CA GLN A 521 15.57 -9.44 -24.77
C GLN A 521 14.62 -10.22 -23.86
N LEU A 522 15.10 -11.31 -23.26
CA LEU A 522 14.47 -11.99 -22.13
C LEU A 522 15.19 -11.60 -20.83
N VAL A 523 14.42 -11.37 -19.79
CA VAL A 523 14.93 -11.17 -18.43
C VAL A 523 14.20 -12.13 -17.50
N ALA A 524 14.95 -12.88 -16.70
CA ALA A 524 14.40 -13.83 -15.73
C ALA A 524 14.93 -13.49 -14.33
N VAL A 525 14.02 -13.54 -13.34
CA VAL A 525 14.31 -13.19 -11.95
C VAL A 525 13.82 -14.27 -10.99
N GLY A 526 14.43 -14.34 -9.78
CA GLY A 526 14.06 -15.40 -8.84
C GLY A 526 14.73 -15.32 -7.48
N GLN A 527 14.84 -16.47 -6.84
CA GLN A 527 15.35 -16.67 -5.49
C GLN A 527 16.79 -16.17 -5.35
N ALA A 528 17.12 -15.74 -4.12
CA ALA A 528 18.49 -15.33 -3.75
C ALA A 528 19.09 -14.25 -4.69
N GLY A 529 18.26 -13.31 -5.17
CA GLY A 529 18.68 -12.24 -6.06
C GLY A 529 19.04 -12.73 -7.47
N THR A 530 18.58 -13.91 -7.86
CA THR A 530 18.82 -14.47 -9.22
C THR A 530 18.26 -13.52 -10.27
N LEU A 531 19.14 -13.14 -11.21
CA LEU A 531 18.80 -12.33 -12.37
C LEU A 531 19.58 -12.86 -13.58
N LEU A 532 18.85 -13.27 -14.61
CA LEU A 532 19.39 -13.85 -15.84
C LEU A 532 18.88 -13.07 -17.04
N THR A 533 19.70 -12.98 -18.08
CA THR A 533 19.32 -12.34 -19.34
C THR A 533 19.65 -13.24 -20.53
N SER A 534 18.81 -13.19 -21.57
CA SER A 534 19.03 -13.94 -22.81
C SER A 534 18.49 -13.17 -24.01
N THR A 535 19.17 -13.28 -25.16
CA THR A 535 18.73 -12.71 -26.43
C THR A 535 18.13 -13.74 -27.38
N ASP A 536 18.25 -15.04 -27.04
CA ASP A 536 17.80 -16.15 -27.89
C ASP A 536 16.89 -17.16 -27.16
N GLY A 537 16.87 -17.14 -25.82
CA GLY A 537 16.14 -18.08 -24.96
C GLY A 537 16.86 -19.40 -24.70
N ASP A 538 18.00 -19.67 -25.39
CA ASP A 538 18.81 -20.88 -25.25
C ASP A 538 20.05 -20.63 -24.38
N THR A 539 20.66 -19.45 -24.53
CA THR A 539 21.88 -19.05 -23.84
C THR A 539 21.53 -17.97 -22.78
N TRP A 540 21.87 -18.22 -21.53
CA TRP A 540 21.56 -17.35 -20.43
C TRP A 540 22.82 -16.81 -19.73
N ALA A 541 22.82 -15.52 -19.47
CA ALA A 541 23.89 -14.83 -18.75
C ALA A 541 23.36 -14.37 -17.36
N ARG A 542 24.10 -14.74 -16.30
CA ARG A 542 23.81 -14.26 -14.94
C ARG A 542 24.24 -12.81 -14.82
N ARG A 543 23.43 -12.01 -14.11
CA ARG A 543 23.69 -10.62 -13.76
C ARG A 543 23.74 -10.46 -12.25
N GLU A 544 24.55 -9.54 -11.75
CA GLU A 544 24.65 -9.27 -10.32
C GLU A 544 23.56 -8.26 -9.92
N SER A 545 22.55 -8.72 -9.19
CA SER A 545 21.45 -7.87 -8.72
C SER A 545 21.80 -6.96 -7.54
N GLY A 546 22.88 -7.28 -6.81
CA GLY A 546 23.31 -6.57 -5.60
C GLY A 546 22.47 -6.89 -4.35
N THR A 547 21.58 -7.88 -4.40
CA THR A 547 20.74 -8.30 -3.28
C THR A 547 20.65 -9.82 -3.16
N GLY A 548 20.36 -10.31 -1.94
CA GLY A 548 19.99 -11.72 -1.70
C GLY A 548 18.48 -11.93 -1.55
N GLN A 549 17.67 -10.89 -1.76
CA GLN A 549 16.21 -10.99 -1.66
C GLN A 549 15.62 -11.79 -2.84
N TRP A 550 14.42 -12.34 -2.65
CA TRP A 550 13.65 -12.89 -3.75
C TRP A 550 13.24 -11.76 -4.69
N LEU A 551 13.48 -11.96 -5.98
CA LEU A 551 13.07 -11.09 -7.08
C LEU A 551 11.88 -11.77 -7.78
N ASN A 552 10.74 -11.10 -7.82
CA ASN A 552 9.47 -11.72 -8.19
C ASN A 552 8.98 -11.33 -9.58
N ASP A 553 9.27 -10.11 -10.03
CA ASP A 553 8.91 -9.68 -11.38
C ASP A 553 9.85 -8.59 -11.90
N VAL A 554 9.83 -8.40 -13.21
CA VAL A 554 10.63 -7.41 -13.92
C VAL A 554 9.80 -6.70 -14.98
N THR A 555 10.00 -5.39 -15.11
CA THR A 555 9.38 -4.59 -16.15
C THR A 555 10.33 -3.52 -16.68
N ARG A 556 9.97 -2.90 -17.80
CA ARG A 556 10.72 -1.78 -18.39
C ARG A 556 9.82 -0.57 -18.52
N VAL A 557 10.22 0.56 -17.92
CA VAL A 557 9.51 1.82 -17.99
C VAL A 557 10.40 2.85 -18.68
N GLY A 558 10.02 3.28 -19.88
CA GLY A 558 10.90 4.07 -20.74
C GLY A 558 12.17 3.30 -21.08
N ASP A 559 13.33 3.88 -20.80
CA ASP A 559 14.63 3.25 -21.02
C ASP A 559 15.21 2.52 -19.81
N ALA A 560 14.52 2.56 -18.66
CA ALA A 560 14.98 1.97 -17.42
C ALA A 560 14.26 0.64 -17.11
N TRP A 561 15.01 -0.29 -16.55
CA TRP A 561 14.55 -1.58 -16.06
C TRP A 561 14.23 -1.49 -14.57
N TYR A 562 13.17 -2.16 -14.16
CA TYR A 562 12.73 -2.25 -12.77
C TYR A 562 12.48 -3.70 -12.42
N VAL A 563 13.01 -4.11 -11.27
CA VAL A 563 12.75 -5.42 -10.66
C VAL A 563 12.10 -5.20 -9.31
N VAL A 564 11.06 -5.95 -9.03
CA VAL A 564 10.36 -5.92 -7.73
C VAL A 564 10.46 -7.25 -7.03
N GLY A 565 10.36 -7.26 -5.69
CA GLY A 565 10.54 -8.48 -4.94
C GLY A 565 10.12 -8.41 -3.48
N ALA A 566 10.68 -9.33 -2.68
CA ALA A 566 10.38 -9.48 -1.27
C ALA A 566 10.79 -8.25 -0.46
N ASN A 567 10.08 -8.02 0.67
CA ASN A 567 10.38 -6.97 1.65
C ASN A 567 10.49 -5.56 1.03
N GLY A 568 9.58 -5.21 0.13
CA GLY A 568 9.57 -3.91 -0.53
C GLY A 568 10.74 -3.68 -1.48
N THR A 569 11.44 -4.74 -1.91
CA THR A 569 12.58 -4.62 -2.82
C THR A 569 12.15 -4.03 -4.15
N VAL A 570 12.82 -2.94 -4.56
CA VAL A 570 12.77 -2.39 -5.91
C VAL A 570 14.19 -2.09 -6.37
N LEU A 571 14.59 -2.67 -7.49
CA LEU A 571 15.87 -2.41 -8.13
C LEU A 571 15.63 -1.70 -9.47
N THR A 572 16.54 -0.85 -9.89
CA THR A 572 16.53 -0.23 -11.22
C THR A 572 17.89 -0.36 -11.91
N SER A 573 17.85 -0.46 -13.23
CA SER A 573 19.03 -0.50 -14.08
C SER A 573 18.78 0.20 -15.43
N PRO A 574 19.73 0.95 -15.96
CA PRO A 574 19.63 1.49 -17.32
C PRO A 574 20.02 0.47 -18.40
N ASP A 575 20.78 -0.59 -18.06
CA ASP A 575 21.51 -1.43 -19.00
C ASP A 575 21.44 -2.95 -18.73
N LEU A 576 20.71 -3.39 -17.70
CA LEU A 576 20.67 -4.77 -17.17
C LEU A 576 21.99 -5.27 -16.55
N GLU A 577 23.01 -4.44 -16.48
CA GLU A 577 24.32 -4.80 -15.93
C GLU A 577 24.56 -4.16 -14.56
N SER A 578 24.14 -2.90 -14.40
CA SER A 578 24.33 -2.11 -13.18
C SER A 578 22.99 -1.91 -12.48
N TRP A 579 22.80 -2.54 -11.32
CA TRP A 579 21.56 -2.48 -10.56
C TRP A 579 21.72 -1.62 -9.31
N GLN A 580 20.71 -0.83 -9.02
CA GLN A 580 20.63 0.05 -7.85
C GLN A 580 19.32 -0.18 -7.11
N ALA A 581 19.41 -0.32 -5.79
CA ALA A 581 18.21 -0.34 -4.94
C ALA A 581 17.54 1.03 -4.91
N LYS A 582 16.23 1.04 -4.98
CA LYS A 582 15.36 2.23 -4.81
C LYS A 582 14.52 2.06 -3.55
N GLY A 583 14.41 3.11 -2.75
CA GLY A 583 13.49 3.14 -1.61
C GLY A 583 12.02 3.05 -2.06
N THR A 584 11.21 2.42 -1.22
CA THR A 584 9.75 2.36 -1.36
C THR A 584 9.09 2.92 -0.11
N ILE A 585 7.78 3.17 -0.19
CA ILE A 585 6.97 3.64 0.94
C ILE A 585 6.37 2.48 1.75
N THR A 586 6.81 1.25 1.50
CA THR A 586 6.35 0.04 2.20
C THR A 586 7.43 -1.03 2.28
N GLY A 587 7.40 -1.85 3.33
CA GLY A 587 8.19 -3.08 3.46
C GLY A 587 7.46 -4.34 2.96
N LEU A 588 6.24 -4.21 2.42
CA LEU A 588 5.48 -5.35 1.90
C LEU A 588 6.10 -5.89 0.62
N SER A 589 6.00 -7.20 0.41
CA SER A 589 6.54 -7.85 -0.79
C SER A 589 5.67 -7.58 -2.01
N PHE A 590 6.32 -7.35 -3.15
CA PHE A 590 5.68 -7.26 -4.46
C PHE A 590 5.81 -8.58 -5.21
N TYR A 591 4.77 -9.03 -5.89
CA TYR A 591 4.76 -10.24 -6.70
C TYR A 591 4.62 -9.99 -8.19
N GLY A 592 4.04 -8.85 -8.58
CA GLY A 592 3.90 -8.50 -9.98
C GLY A 592 4.23 -7.02 -10.23
N ALA A 593 4.72 -6.71 -11.43
CA ALA A 593 5.00 -5.36 -11.87
C ALA A 593 4.77 -5.18 -13.37
N LEU A 594 4.26 -4.01 -13.76
CA LEU A 594 4.14 -3.64 -15.16
C LEU A 594 4.37 -2.15 -15.41
N ALA A 595 4.58 -1.81 -16.68
CA ALA A 595 4.64 -0.44 -17.14
C ALA A 595 3.28 0.02 -17.70
N ASN A 596 2.80 1.19 -17.26
CA ASN A 596 1.61 1.82 -17.80
C ASN A 596 1.82 3.32 -17.99
N ASP A 597 1.83 3.79 -19.24
CA ASP A 597 1.97 5.20 -19.61
C ASP A 597 3.10 5.96 -18.86
N GLY A 598 4.29 5.35 -18.86
CA GLY A 598 5.45 5.88 -18.13
C GLY A 598 5.41 5.71 -16.61
N GLN A 599 4.44 5.02 -16.08
CA GLN A 599 4.37 4.62 -14.67
C GLN A 599 4.89 3.20 -14.47
N LEU A 600 5.55 2.97 -13.35
CA LEU A 600 5.72 1.66 -12.74
C LEU A 600 4.49 1.38 -11.87
N VAL A 601 3.82 0.26 -12.08
CA VAL A 601 2.74 -0.26 -11.24
C VAL A 601 3.21 -1.58 -10.65
N ALA A 602 3.14 -1.74 -9.33
CA ALA A 602 3.55 -2.96 -8.62
C ALA A 602 2.43 -3.43 -7.69
N VAL A 603 2.20 -4.74 -7.65
CA VAL A 603 1.16 -5.40 -6.83
C VAL A 603 1.76 -6.46 -5.92
N GLY A 604 1.11 -6.76 -4.79
CA GLY A 604 1.68 -7.77 -3.87
C GLY A 604 0.82 -8.09 -2.64
N LEU A 605 1.51 -8.32 -1.52
CA LEU A 605 0.91 -8.69 -0.24
C LEU A 605 -0.13 -7.67 0.24
N GLU A 606 -1.13 -8.14 0.97
CA GLU A 606 -2.18 -7.32 1.59
C GLU A 606 -2.92 -6.42 0.59
N GLY A 607 -3.06 -6.90 -0.65
CA GLY A 607 -3.72 -6.16 -1.72
C GLY A 607 -2.98 -4.92 -2.22
N ILE A 608 -1.70 -4.77 -1.87
CA ILE A 608 -0.94 -3.59 -2.25
C ILE A 608 -0.93 -3.37 -3.76
N ILE A 609 -1.25 -2.14 -4.16
CA ILE A 609 -1.00 -1.61 -5.50
C ILE A 609 -0.33 -0.26 -5.35
N LEU A 610 0.95 -0.20 -5.69
CA LEU A 610 1.72 1.03 -5.74
C LEU A 610 1.98 1.45 -7.17
N ARG A 611 2.01 2.76 -7.40
CA ARG A 611 2.40 3.35 -8.67
C ARG A 611 3.43 4.46 -8.47
N LYS A 612 4.35 4.55 -9.43
CA LYS A 612 5.36 5.59 -9.46
C LYS A 612 5.52 6.08 -10.90
N GLN A 613 5.45 7.38 -11.12
CA GLN A 613 5.73 7.92 -12.43
C GLN A 613 7.24 8.01 -12.64
N ILE A 614 7.72 7.36 -13.67
CA ILE A 614 9.15 7.28 -14.03
C ILE A 614 9.45 8.22 -15.18
N VAL A 615 8.60 8.17 -16.23
CA VAL A 615 8.73 9.03 -17.42
C VAL A 615 7.59 10.03 -17.40
N PRO A 616 7.86 11.32 -17.56
CA PRO A 616 6.78 12.30 -17.67
C PRO A 616 5.81 11.90 -18.78
N ARG A 617 4.51 11.99 -18.51
CA ARG A 617 3.52 11.77 -19.59
C ARG A 617 3.78 12.75 -20.72
N SER A 618 3.72 12.28 -21.94
CA SER A 618 3.95 13.08 -23.14
C SER A 618 2.92 14.22 -23.29
N SER A 619 1.77 14.09 -22.62
CA SER A 619 0.73 15.13 -22.55
C SER A 619 -0.10 14.96 -21.27
N PRO A 620 -0.51 16.02 -20.60
CA PRO A 620 -1.45 15.95 -19.50
C PRO A 620 -2.80 15.42 -20.01
N ILE A 621 -3.47 14.60 -19.21
CA ILE A 621 -4.83 14.13 -19.53
C ILE A 621 -5.78 15.29 -19.26
N LEU A 622 -6.49 15.71 -20.31
CA LEU A 622 -7.55 16.71 -20.23
C LEU A 622 -8.91 15.99 -20.15
N ILE A 623 -9.65 16.25 -19.11
CA ILE A 623 -11.00 15.73 -18.90
C ILE A 623 -11.97 16.91 -18.84
N LEU A 624 -12.95 16.95 -19.73
CA LEU A 624 -14.11 17.83 -19.59
C LEU A 624 -15.15 17.09 -18.75
N TRP A 625 -15.40 17.54 -17.50
CA TRP A 625 -16.38 16.84 -16.65
C TRP A 625 -17.74 17.55 -16.58
N GLU A 626 -17.78 18.83 -16.92
CA GLU A 626 -19.06 19.56 -16.90
C GLU A 626 -19.11 20.62 -18.00
N ARG A 627 -20.27 20.74 -18.61
CA ARG A 627 -20.61 21.81 -19.54
C ARG A 627 -21.94 22.40 -19.17
N ALA A 628 -21.95 23.63 -18.68
CA ALA A 628 -23.16 24.36 -18.34
C ALA A 628 -23.45 25.44 -19.39
N VAL A 629 -24.71 25.59 -19.75
CA VAL A 629 -25.17 26.63 -20.69
C VAL A 629 -26.15 27.55 -19.95
N ALA A 630 -25.78 28.81 -19.82
CA ALA A 630 -26.61 29.81 -19.19
C ALA A 630 -27.77 30.26 -20.14
N ALA A 631 -28.79 30.88 -19.57
CA ALA A 631 -29.98 31.32 -20.34
C ALA A 631 -29.67 32.39 -21.40
N ASP A 632 -28.55 33.12 -21.26
CA ASP A 632 -28.06 34.13 -22.23
C ASP A 632 -27.15 33.51 -23.33
N GLY A 633 -27.00 32.15 -23.33
CA GLY A 633 -26.19 31.41 -24.30
C GLY A 633 -24.70 31.38 -23.97
N GLU A 634 -24.29 31.83 -22.78
CA GLU A 634 -22.93 31.65 -22.29
C GLU A 634 -22.69 30.19 -21.88
N ILE A 635 -21.54 29.61 -22.27
CA ILE A 635 -21.18 28.23 -22.02
C ILE A 635 -19.99 28.20 -21.08
N THR A 636 -20.13 27.58 -19.93
CA THR A 636 -19.04 27.29 -19.01
C THR A 636 -18.59 25.85 -19.18
N ASN A 637 -17.30 25.64 -19.44
CA ASN A 637 -16.67 24.33 -19.51
C ASN A 637 -15.74 24.16 -18.31
N ASN A 638 -15.92 23.10 -17.52
CA ASN A 638 -15.07 22.73 -16.40
C ASN A 638 -14.16 21.58 -16.81
N PHE A 639 -12.86 21.79 -16.69
CA PHE A 639 -11.84 20.82 -17.09
C PHE A 639 -11.04 20.37 -15.89
N GLY A 640 -10.71 19.05 -15.83
CA GLY A 640 -9.68 18.49 -14.99
C GLY A 640 -8.42 18.19 -15.78
N PHE A 641 -7.30 18.52 -15.23
CA PHE A 641 -6.00 18.16 -15.76
C PHE A 641 -5.34 17.21 -14.78
N ARG A 642 -4.89 16.05 -15.27
CA ARG A 642 -4.08 15.11 -14.50
C ARG A 642 -2.66 15.12 -15.02
N GLY A 643 -1.69 15.26 -14.11
CA GLY A 643 -0.27 15.28 -14.43
C GLY A 643 0.57 15.26 -13.16
N PHE A 644 1.80 15.77 -13.22
CA PHE A 644 2.70 15.86 -12.06
C PHE A 644 2.68 17.23 -11.41
N PRO A 645 2.95 17.33 -10.10
CA PRO A 645 3.31 18.59 -9.47
C PRO A 645 4.47 19.26 -10.20
N GLY A 646 4.36 20.55 -10.43
CA GLY A 646 5.34 21.33 -11.20
C GLY A 646 5.24 21.20 -12.73
N GLN A 647 4.39 20.33 -13.26
CA GLN A 647 4.19 20.20 -14.70
C GLN A 647 3.45 21.42 -15.25
N ARG A 648 4.03 22.04 -16.28
CA ARG A 648 3.48 23.23 -16.95
C ARG A 648 2.90 22.85 -18.30
N PHE A 649 1.72 23.38 -18.62
CA PHE A 649 1.07 23.17 -19.90
C PHE A 649 0.22 24.38 -20.29
N SER A 650 -0.16 24.45 -21.57
CA SER A 650 -1.15 25.41 -22.05
C SER A 650 -2.43 24.67 -22.44
N LEU A 651 -3.57 25.28 -22.15
CA LEU A 651 -4.87 24.85 -22.64
C LEU A 651 -5.17 25.59 -23.95
N ASP A 652 -4.70 25.04 -25.06
CA ASP A 652 -4.92 25.64 -26.38
C ASP A 652 -6.37 25.37 -26.83
N ARG A 653 -6.96 26.32 -27.55
CA ARG A 653 -8.33 26.24 -28.11
C ARG A 653 -8.34 26.32 -29.62
N SER A 654 -9.36 25.73 -30.24
CA SER A 654 -9.55 25.75 -31.69
C SER A 654 -11.02 25.74 -32.06
N PRO A 655 -11.46 26.55 -33.01
CA PRO A 655 -12.82 26.51 -33.56
C PRO A 655 -13.01 25.40 -34.61
N ASP A 656 -11.94 24.87 -35.21
CA ASP A 656 -11.99 24.04 -36.40
C ASP A 656 -11.06 22.81 -36.40
N LEU A 657 -10.36 22.54 -35.27
CA LEU A 657 -9.34 21.50 -35.12
C LEU A 657 -8.07 21.66 -35.99
N LYS A 658 -7.98 22.74 -36.75
CA LYS A 658 -6.85 23.02 -37.66
C LYS A 658 -5.99 24.17 -37.15
N THR A 659 -6.65 25.23 -36.73
CA THR A 659 -5.99 26.43 -36.20
C THR A 659 -6.09 26.42 -34.67
N TRP A 660 -4.97 26.53 -33.98
CA TRP A 660 -4.91 26.47 -32.52
C TRP A 660 -4.39 27.77 -31.96
N GLU A 661 -5.17 28.40 -31.10
CA GLU A 661 -4.79 29.59 -30.33
C GLU A 661 -4.24 29.14 -28.97
N PRO A 662 -3.04 29.62 -28.57
CA PRO A 662 -2.53 29.33 -27.24
C PRO A 662 -3.47 29.91 -26.17
N GLY A 663 -3.81 29.08 -25.21
CA GLY A 663 -4.57 29.47 -24.02
C GLY A 663 -3.66 29.78 -22.82
N PRO A 664 -4.24 29.84 -21.61
CA PRO A 664 -3.48 30.11 -20.41
C PRO A 664 -2.42 29.09 -20.15
N ASN A 665 -1.29 29.50 -19.58
CA ASN A 665 -0.31 28.60 -19.01
C ASN A 665 -0.78 28.19 -17.61
N LEU A 666 -0.82 26.92 -17.38
CA LEU A 666 -1.27 26.28 -16.15
C LEU A 666 -0.13 25.47 -15.57
N GLU A 667 -0.06 25.36 -14.25
CA GLU A 667 0.94 24.60 -13.53
C GLU A 667 0.24 23.77 -12.45
N LEU A 668 0.55 22.48 -12.38
CA LEU A 668 0.09 21.59 -11.32
C LEU A 668 0.94 21.86 -10.08
N LEU A 669 0.37 22.53 -9.08
CA LEU A 669 1.10 23.00 -7.90
C LEU A 669 1.05 22.02 -6.73
N ASP A 670 0.01 21.19 -6.66
CA ASP A 670 -0.23 20.32 -5.51
C ASP A 670 0.15 18.85 -5.74
N GLY A 671 0.25 18.12 -4.64
CA GLY A 671 0.55 16.69 -4.64
C GLY A 671 -0.58 15.80 -5.18
N SER A 672 -1.79 16.34 -5.40
CA SER A 672 -2.93 15.56 -5.95
C SER A 672 -2.73 15.19 -7.41
N GLY A 673 -1.91 15.96 -8.14
CA GLY A 673 -1.71 15.79 -9.58
C GLY A 673 -2.97 16.13 -10.40
N VAL A 674 -3.93 16.83 -9.82
CA VAL A 674 -5.17 17.29 -10.47
C VAL A 674 -5.27 18.79 -10.36
N LEU A 675 -5.55 19.46 -11.47
CA LEU A 675 -5.86 20.88 -11.52
C LEU A 675 -7.23 21.06 -12.14
N GLU A 676 -8.09 21.81 -11.48
CA GLU A 676 -9.39 22.22 -11.99
C GLU A 676 -9.31 23.58 -12.66
N TYR A 677 -9.93 23.72 -13.82
CA TYR A 677 -9.95 24.96 -14.57
C TYR A 677 -11.30 25.17 -15.23
N SER A 678 -11.86 26.36 -15.10
CA SER A 678 -13.10 26.78 -15.74
C SER A 678 -12.85 27.79 -16.83
N ASN A 679 -13.53 27.62 -17.95
CA ASN A 679 -13.51 28.57 -19.06
C ASN A 679 -14.95 28.86 -19.54
N THR A 680 -15.26 30.13 -19.78
CA THR A 680 -16.52 30.57 -20.35
C THR A 680 -16.35 30.99 -21.81
N THR A 681 -17.27 30.57 -22.67
CA THR A 681 -17.28 30.89 -24.09
C THR A 681 -18.72 31.12 -24.62
N ARG A 682 -18.88 31.89 -25.67
CA ARG A 682 -20.15 31.97 -26.41
C ARG A 682 -20.11 31.25 -27.76
N ALA A 683 -18.97 30.64 -28.07
CA ALA A 683 -18.82 29.85 -29.30
C ALA A 683 -19.65 28.56 -29.24
N ALA A 684 -20.46 28.32 -30.24
CA ALA A 684 -21.27 27.09 -30.34
C ALA A 684 -20.43 25.82 -30.50
N ARG A 685 -19.20 25.96 -31.01
CA ARG A 685 -18.21 24.89 -31.18
C ARG A 685 -16.84 25.41 -30.81
N GLU A 686 -16.20 24.74 -29.87
CA GLU A 686 -14.83 25.02 -29.48
C GLU A 686 -14.17 23.72 -29.05
N PHE A 687 -12.93 23.49 -29.48
CA PHE A 687 -12.13 22.32 -29.15
C PHE A 687 -10.97 22.75 -28.30
N TYR A 688 -10.58 21.88 -27.36
CA TYR A 688 -9.50 22.16 -26.43
C TYR A 688 -8.45 21.04 -26.46
N ARG A 689 -7.20 21.40 -26.27
CA ARG A 689 -6.12 20.43 -26.01
C ARG A 689 -5.18 20.94 -24.96
N ALA A 690 -4.70 20.06 -24.10
CA ALA A 690 -3.58 20.34 -23.23
C ALA A 690 -2.27 20.11 -23.98
N LYS A 691 -1.36 21.07 -23.95
CA LYS A 691 -0.03 20.97 -24.57
C LYS A 691 1.02 21.23 -23.52
N LEU A 692 1.92 20.25 -23.31
CA LEU A 692 3.07 20.36 -22.41
C LEU A 692 3.99 21.50 -22.85
N ARG A 693 4.51 22.27 -21.89
CA ARG A 693 5.41 23.39 -22.08
C ARG A 693 6.82 23.08 -21.61
#